data_bb88648c7c0d412ef19cafb1a7f19b4e
#
_entry.id   bb88648c7c0d412ef19cafb1a7f19b4e
#
_cell.length_a   1.000
_cell.length_b   1.000
_cell.length_c   1.000
_cell.angle_alpha   90.00
_cell.angle_beta   90.00
_cell.angle_gamma   90.00
#
_symmetry.space_group_name_H-M   'P 1'
#
loop_
_entity.id
_entity.type
_entity.pdbx_description
1 polymer ?
#
loop_
_entity_poly.entity_id
_entity_poly.type
_entity_poly.pdbx_seq_one_letter_code
_entity_poly.pdbx_strand_id
1 'polypeptide(L)'
;MEWNPNGAVTIRLDDELPTYPSFAPGIRRAPRREAKLSQADKALAIRNALRYIPPQHHEQMAKEFAKELAEHGRIYGYRFRPEGKLHGKPISEYKGNCVEAKAFQVMIDNNLDFDVALYPYELVTYGETGQVCQNWMQYRLIKKYLEIMTDEQTLVVMSGHPLGLFRSHKLAPRCIITNGLMVGGFDDQKNFNRAAALGVANYGQMTAGGWMYIGPQGIVHGTFNTLLNAGRLKLGIPADGNLAGRLFVSAGLGGMSGAQGKAAEIAGAVSIIAEVDDSRIETRFTQGWVSERTESLEEALSIARKHLADKTPCAIAYHGNVVDLLEYLYDSNVHVDLLSDQTSCHVPYDGGYCPQGLTFAQRTEMLDKDPAGFRTLVDKSLRRHYEMICKLHDRGTYFFDYGNSFLKAVFDAGVRAVCRNGENDLDGFVFPSYVEDILGPCLFDFGYGPFRWCCLSRDSGDLDKTDAAAAEYILAHNRRYQDYDNYVWVRDAKKNKLVVGTQCRILYQDAMGRMNLALKFNEMVRNGEIGPVMLGRDHHDTGGTDSPFRETSNIKDGSNIMADMAVQCYAGNAARGMSLIALHNGGGTGIGRAVNGGFGMVLDGSERVDTVLRMSMPWDVMVGVSRRAWACNENALTTAAEYNRMREGSDHITLPYTADGALVEAALREAGEA
;
A
#
# COMPACT_ATOMS: atom_id res chain seq x y z
N MET A 1 -10.06 13.67 -37.02
CA MET A 1 -11.11 12.83 -37.60
C MET A 1 -12.24 12.77 -36.60
N GLU A 2 -13.32 13.45 -36.88
CA GLU A 2 -14.54 13.27 -36.12
C GLU A 2 -15.16 11.93 -36.53
N TRP A 3 -14.94 10.94 -35.70
CA TRP A 3 -15.59 9.66 -35.88
C TRP A 3 -16.90 9.68 -35.10
N ASN A 4 -17.96 10.07 -35.73
CA ASN A 4 -19.32 9.93 -35.18
C ASN A 4 -20.18 9.17 -36.21
N PRO A 5 -20.07 7.84 -36.30
CA PRO A 5 -20.76 7.08 -37.34
C PRO A 5 -22.28 7.01 -37.18
N ASN A 6 -22.86 7.32 -35.99
CA ASN A 6 -24.29 7.14 -35.76
C ASN A 6 -24.90 8.10 -34.73
N GLY A 7 -24.32 9.29 -34.51
CA GLY A 7 -24.85 10.23 -33.50
C GLY A 7 -24.70 9.74 -32.05
N ALA A 8 -23.81 8.78 -31.79
CA ALA A 8 -23.55 8.30 -30.44
C ALA A 8 -22.89 9.41 -29.60
N VAL A 9 -23.42 9.65 -28.41
CA VAL A 9 -22.83 10.61 -27.47
C VAL A 9 -21.50 10.06 -26.98
N THR A 10 -20.42 10.74 -27.35
CA THR A 10 -19.07 10.41 -26.83
C THR A 10 -18.84 11.24 -25.58
N ILE A 11 -18.45 10.58 -24.46
CA ILE A 11 -18.08 11.29 -23.24
C ILE A 11 -16.69 11.88 -23.43
N ARG A 12 -16.60 13.20 -23.30
CA ARG A 12 -15.38 13.98 -23.54
C ARG A 12 -15.17 15.00 -22.44
N LEU A 13 -13.99 15.58 -22.37
CA LEU A 13 -13.78 16.83 -21.63
C LEU A 13 -14.61 17.96 -22.28
N ASP A 14 -14.82 19.04 -21.52
CA ASP A 14 -15.58 20.19 -22.02
C ASP A 14 -14.87 20.80 -23.22
N ASP A 15 -15.65 21.38 -24.15
CA ASP A 15 -15.14 22.00 -25.37
C ASP A 15 -14.35 23.30 -25.09
N GLU A 16 -14.57 23.92 -23.92
CA GLU A 16 -13.84 25.10 -23.47
C GLU A 16 -12.68 24.71 -22.57
N LEU A 17 -11.55 25.37 -22.77
CA LEU A 17 -10.39 25.21 -21.88
C LEU A 17 -10.66 25.93 -20.55
N PRO A 18 -10.47 25.23 -19.41
CA PRO A 18 -10.55 25.89 -18.11
C PRO A 18 -9.42 26.94 -17.96
N THR A 19 -9.66 27.94 -17.13
CA THR A 19 -8.61 28.86 -16.69
C THR A 19 -7.49 28.09 -16.01
N TYR A 20 -6.22 28.45 -16.27
CA TYR A 20 -5.10 27.79 -15.60
C TYR A 20 -5.11 28.13 -14.10
N PRO A 21 -5.32 27.17 -13.18
CA PRO A 21 -5.45 27.45 -11.75
C PRO A 21 -4.08 27.82 -11.14
N SER A 22 -4.08 28.69 -10.13
CA SER A 22 -2.86 29.02 -9.38
C SER A 22 -2.43 27.87 -8.47
N PHE A 23 -1.14 27.74 -8.17
CA PHE A 23 -0.62 26.82 -7.15
C PHE A 23 -0.70 27.48 -5.78
N ALA A 24 -1.29 26.79 -4.80
CA ALA A 24 -1.30 27.26 -3.42
C ALA A 24 0.14 27.18 -2.83
N PRO A 25 0.59 28.17 -2.07
CA PRO A 25 1.88 28.11 -1.40
C PRO A 25 1.93 27.02 -0.34
N GLY A 26 3.12 26.49 -0.08
CA GLY A 26 3.37 25.48 0.96
C GLY A 26 2.90 24.06 0.64
N ILE A 27 2.36 23.80 -0.56
CA ILE A 27 2.00 22.47 -1.01
C ILE A 27 3.22 21.78 -1.62
N ARG A 28 3.50 20.56 -1.14
CA ARG A 28 4.60 19.74 -1.67
C ARG A 28 4.41 19.44 -3.14
N ARG A 29 5.53 19.45 -3.86
CA ARG A 29 5.59 19.13 -5.28
C ARG A 29 6.44 17.87 -5.49
N ALA A 30 6.03 17.01 -6.39
CA ALA A 30 6.85 15.86 -6.78
C ALA A 30 8.18 16.32 -7.42
N PRO A 31 9.28 15.61 -7.15
CA PRO A 31 10.52 15.85 -7.88
C PRO A 31 10.34 15.56 -9.37
N ARG A 32 11.20 16.14 -10.20
CA ARG A 32 11.22 15.84 -11.63
C ARG A 32 11.44 14.34 -11.83
N ARG A 33 10.63 13.73 -12.71
CA ARG A 33 10.74 12.30 -13.00
C ARG A 33 11.65 12.07 -14.20
N GLU A 34 12.73 11.32 -14.01
CA GLU A 34 13.64 11.01 -15.10
C GLU A 34 13.03 9.97 -16.06
N ALA A 35 13.09 10.27 -17.35
CA ALA A 35 12.91 9.29 -18.41
C ALA A 35 13.76 9.73 -19.61
N LYS A 36 14.64 8.84 -20.09
CA LYS A 36 15.44 9.10 -21.29
C LYS A 36 14.53 8.98 -22.51
N LEU A 37 13.94 10.11 -22.95
CA LEU A 37 13.06 10.18 -24.08
C LEU A 37 13.78 10.68 -25.33
N SER A 38 13.62 9.95 -26.45
CA SER A 38 13.99 10.45 -27.77
C SER A 38 13.05 11.59 -28.21
N GLN A 39 13.38 12.31 -29.27
CA GLN A 39 12.47 13.32 -29.84
C GLN A 39 11.15 12.69 -30.33
N ALA A 40 11.21 11.47 -30.86
CA ALA A 40 10.02 10.72 -31.25
C ALA A 40 9.14 10.37 -30.03
N ASP A 41 9.75 9.98 -28.90
CA ASP A 41 9.04 9.71 -27.65
C ASP A 41 8.37 10.97 -27.11
N LYS A 42 9.05 12.12 -27.10
CA LYS A 42 8.48 13.39 -26.66
C LYS A 42 7.28 13.79 -27.51
N ALA A 43 7.39 13.66 -28.84
CA ALA A 43 6.28 13.91 -29.74
C ALA A 43 5.11 12.92 -29.51
N LEU A 44 5.41 11.66 -29.19
CA LEU A 44 4.40 10.65 -28.86
C LEU A 44 3.71 10.97 -27.54
N ALA A 45 4.44 11.36 -26.49
CA ALA A 45 3.88 11.79 -25.20
C ALA A 45 2.87 12.94 -25.35
N ILE A 46 3.25 13.97 -26.13
CA ILE A 46 2.36 15.11 -26.41
C ILE A 46 1.12 14.64 -27.17
N ARG A 47 1.28 13.82 -28.21
CA ARG A 47 0.12 13.25 -28.95
C ARG A 47 -0.80 12.45 -28.05
N ASN A 48 -0.25 11.65 -27.12
CA ASN A 48 -1.04 10.89 -26.17
C ASN A 48 -1.84 11.80 -25.23
N ALA A 49 -1.27 12.89 -24.75
CA ALA A 49 -1.96 13.88 -23.92
C ALA A 49 -3.04 14.63 -24.71
N LEU A 50 -2.79 14.98 -25.98
CA LEU A 50 -3.75 15.66 -26.84
C LEU A 50 -4.99 14.83 -27.19
N ARG A 51 -4.99 13.50 -26.95
CA ARG A 51 -6.18 12.64 -27.14
C ARG A 51 -7.38 13.07 -26.28
N TYR A 52 -7.13 13.74 -25.17
CA TYR A 52 -8.16 14.24 -24.26
C TYR A 52 -8.72 15.60 -24.68
N ILE A 53 -8.05 16.29 -25.58
CA ILE A 53 -8.26 17.73 -25.85
C ILE A 53 -9.03 17.90 -27.16
N PRO A 54 -10.06 18.78 -27.21
CA PRO A 54 -10.71 19.13 -28.47
C PRO A 54 -9.72 19.72 -29.48
N PRO A 55 -9.80 19.37 -30.78
CA PRO A 55 -8.81 19.75 -31.79
C PRO A 55 -8.53 21.24 -31.90
N GLN A 56 -9.54 22.10 -31.67
CA GLN A 56 -9.39 23.56 -31.72
C GLN A 56 -8.38 24.10 -30.70
N HIS A 57 -8.05 23.33 -29.66
CA HIS A 57 -7.12 23.73 -28.61
C HIS A 57 -5.74 23.05 -28.71
N HIS A 58 -5.52 22.20 -29.72
CA HIS A 58 -4.28 21.42 -29.83
C HIS A 58 -3.04 22.27 -29.91
N GLU A 59 -3.07 23.42 -30.61
CA GLU A 59 -1.89 24.29 -30.76
C GLU A 59 -1.46 24.85 -29.38
N GLN A 60 -2.40 25.35 -28.61
CA GLN A 60 -2.13 25.89 -27.27
C GLN A 60 -1.66 24.79 -26.34
N MET A 61 -2.39 23.69 -26.27
CA MET A 61 -2.14 22.61 -25.31
C MET A 61 -0.86 21.84 -25.64
N ALA A 62 -0.48 21.70 -26.92
CA ALA A 62 0.80 21.09 -27.27
C ALA A 62 2.00 21.87 -26.66
N LYS A 63 1.93 23.20 -26.65
CA LYS A 63 2.97 24.05 -26.04
C LYS A 63 3.02 23.90 -24.53
N GLU A 64 1.84 23.84 -23.85
CA GLU A 64 1.75 23.61 -22.41
C GLU A 64 2.27 22.22 -22.02
N PHE A 65 1.86 21.17 -22.72
CA PHE A 65 2.30 19.81 -22.47
C PHE A 65 3.79 19.60 -22.75
N ALA A 66 4.35 20.27 -23.77
CA ALA A 66 5.78 20.24 -24.03
C ALA A 66 6.58 20.88 -22.87
N LYS A 67 6.06 21.97 -22.30
CA LYS A 67 6.65 22.62 -21.12
C LYS A 67 6.57 21.71 -19.89
N GLU A 68 5.39 21.14 -19.57
CA GLU A 68 5.24 20.20 -18.45
C GLU A 68 6.19 19.00 -18.58
N LEU A 69 6.29 18.41 -19.77
CA LEU A 69 7.18 17.29 -20.04
C LEU A 69 8.66 17.66 -19.83
N ALA A 70 9.06 18.87 -20.25
CA ALA A 70 10.43 19.34 -20.07
C ALA A 70 10.76 19.63 -18.60
N GLU A 71 9.84 20.26 -17.86
CA GLU A 71 10.04 20.68 -16.48
C GLU A 71 9.89 19.51 -15.48
N HIS A 72 8.94 18.61 -15.71
CA HIS A 72 8.58 17.58 -14.74
C HIS A 72 8.89 16.14 -15.18
N GLY A 73 9.25 15.93 -16.46
CA GLY A 73 9.42 14.60 -17.05
C GLY A 73 8.11 13.84 -17.23
N ARG A 74 6.97 14.47 -16.99
CA ARG A 74 5.61 13.95 -17.11
C ARG A 74 4.68 15.05 -17.59
N ILE A 75 3.53 14.67 -18.16
CA ILE A 75 2.43 15.57 -18.49
C ILE A 75 1.30 15.35 -17.49
N TYR A 76 1.13 16.26 -16.56
CA TYR A 76 0.09 16.20 -15.51
C TYR A 76 -1.21 16.89 -15.93
N GLY A 77 -1.17 17.77 -16.94
CA GLY A 77 -2.33 18.54 -17.38
C GLY A 77 -2.84 19.51 -16.31
N TYR A 78 -1.96 20.27 -15.71
CA TYR A 78 -2.25 21.14 -14.56
C TYR A 78 -3.40 22.11 -14.78
N ARG A 79 -3.66 22.53 -16.02
CA ARG A 79 -4.81 23.35 -16.37
C ARG A 79 -6.14 22.72 -15.97
N PHE A 80 -6.23 21.39 -15.99
CA PHE A 80 -7.46 20.63 -15.76
C PHE A 80 -7.68 20.24 -14.29
N ARG A 81 -6.77 20.58 -13.39
CA ARG A 81 -6.99 20.34 -11.96
C ARG A 81 -8.12 21.20 -11.41
N PRO A 82 -8.77 20.78 -10.30
CA PRO A 82 -9.73 21.62 -9.59
C PRO A 82 -9.07 22.93 -9.11
N GLU A 83 -9.87 23.99 -8.97
CA GLU A 83 -9.42 25.19 -8.29
C GLU A 83 -9.25 24.97 -6.79
N GLY A 84 -8.27 25.64 -6.21
CA GLY A 84 -7.98 25.54 -4.78
C GLY A 84 -7.42 24.20 -4.34
N LYS A 85 -7.71 23.84 -3.11
CA LYS A 85 -7.31 22.54 -2.51
C LYS A 85 -8.45 21.54 -2.65
N LEU A 86 -8.15 20.37 -3.17
CA LEU A 86 -9.09 19.26 -3.24
C LEU A 86 -9.24 18.62 -1.87
N HIS A 87 -10.47 18.45 -1.41
CA HIS A 87 -10.84 17.68 -0.23
C HIS A 87 -12.00 16.75 -0.55
N GLY A 88 -11.98 15.55 0.02
CA GLY A 88 -13.12 14.65 -0.07
C GLY A 88 -14.35 15.24 0.62
N LYS A 89 -15.55 14.93 0.09
CA LYS A 89 -16.85 15.43 0.58
C LYS A 89 -17.75 14.27 1.01
N PRO A 90 -18.82 14.55 1.78
CA PRO A 90 -19.86 13.55 2.02
C PRO A 90 -20.45 13.01 0.72
N ILE A 91 -20.83 11.72 0.70
CA ILE A 91 -21.40 11.06 -0.50
C ILE A 91 -22.62 11.76 -1.08
N SER A 92 -23.41 12.44 -0.24
CA SER A 92 -24.59 13.21 -0.63
C SER A 92 -24.29 14.41 -1.54
N GLU A 93 -23.05 14.91 -1.55
CA GLU A 93 -22.63 16.04 -2.37
C GLU A 93 -22.14 15.62 -3.77
N TYR A 94 -21.99 14.32 -4.02
CA TYR A 94 -21.55 13.80 -5.31
C TYR A 94 -22.75 13.46 -6.20
N LYS A 95 -22.61 13.76 -7.50
CA LYS A 95 -23.55 13.37 -8.54
C LYS A 95 -23.29 11.94 -9.00
N GLY A 96 -24.35 11.23 -9.38
CA GLY A 96 -24.24 9.86 -9.93
C GLY A 96 -25.58 9.15 -9.87
N ASN A 97 -25.79 8.21 -10.78
CA ASN A 97 -27.06 7.47 -10.92
C ASN A 97 -27.12 6.21 -10.05
N CYS A 98 -25.99 5.81 -9.45
CA CYS A 98 -25.96 4.71 -8.48
C CYS A 98 -25.05 5.05 -7.30
N VAL A 99 -25.22 4.35 -6.18
CA VAL A 99 -24.46 4.60 -4.94
C VAL A 99 -22.99 4.33 -5.15
N GLU A 100 -22.65 3.28 -5.89
CA GLU A 100 -21.27 2.90 -6.18
C GLU A 100 -20.51 4.02 -6.92
N ALA A 101 -21.15 4.66 -7.90
CA ALA A 101 -20.55 5.77 -8.65
C ALA A 101 -20.20 6.96 -7.75
N LYS A 102 -21.06 7.29 -6.79
CA LYS A 102 -20.80 8.33 -5.80
C LYS A 102 -19.71 7.91 -4.81
N ALA A 103 -19.75 6.66 -4.34
CA ALA A 103 -18.75 6.10 -3.43
C ALA A 103 -17.34 6.15 -4.02
N PHE A 104 -17.17 5.76 -5.29
CA PHE A 104 -15.88 5.84 -5.97
C PHE A 104 -15.35 7.26 -6.07
N GLN A 105 -16.22 8.24 -6.33
CA GLN A 105 -15.84 9.65 -6.35
C GLN A 105 -15.37 10.14 -4.96
N VAL A 106 -16.06 9.75 -3.88
CA VAL A 106 -15.58 10.04 -2.50
C VAL A 106 -14.18 9.49 -2.29
N MET A 107 -13.94 8.24 -2.68
CA MET A 107 -12.65 7.58 -2.45
C MET A 107 -11.54 8.14 -3.34
N ILE A 108 -11.81 8.50 -4.60
CA ILE A 108 -10.85 9.18 -5.47
C ILE A 108 -10.42 10.52 -4.84
N ASP A 109 -11.40 11.33 -4.42
CA ASP A 109 -11.11 12.65 -3.85
C ASP A 109 -10.40 12.52 -2.48
N ASN A 110 -10.74 11.48 -1.68
CA ASN A 110 -9.99 11.20 -0.45
C ASN A 110 -8.51 10.81 -0.72
N ASN A 111 -8.25 10.04 -1.77
CA ASN A 111 -6.88 9.68 -2.15
C ASN A 111 -6.04 10.88 -2.61
N LEU A 112 -6.70 11.90 -3.12
CA LEU A 112 -6.09 13.15 -3.64
C LEU A 112 -6.28 14.34 -2.71
N ASP A 113 -6.92 14.13 -1.56
CA ASP A 113 -7.14 15.16 -0.53
C ASP A 113 -5.80 15.76 -0.10
N PHE A 114 -5.73 17.09 -0.02
CA PHE A 114 -4.50 17.81 0.25
C PHE A 114 -3.93 17.55 1.65
N ASP A 115 -4.74 17.04 2.58
CA ASP A 115 -4.30 16.61 3.90
C ASP A 115 -3.84 15.13 3.91
N VAL A 116 -4.06 14.38 2.82
CA VAL A 116 -3.78 12.95 2.69
C VAL A 116 -2.64 12.67 1.70
N ALA A 117 -2.72 13.26 0.50
CA ALA A 117 -1.81 12.98 -0.61
C ALA A 117 -0.42 13.56 -0.40
N LEU A 118 0.61 12.79 -0.77
CA LEU A 118 2.01 13.21 -0.66
C LEU A 118 2.34 14.38 -1.62
N TYR A 119 1.93 14.25 -2.89
CA TYR A 119 2.10 15.27 -3.93
C TYR A 119 0.76 15.47 -4.65
N PRO A 120 -0.19 16.19 -4.04
CA PRO A 120 -1.56 16.26 -4.55
C PRO A 120 -1.67 16.85 -5.96
N TYR A 121 -0.81 17.81 -6.33
CA TYR A 121 -0.81 18.37 -7.68
C TYR A 121 -0.36 17.39 -8.76
N GLU A 122 0.49 16.44 -8.43
CA GLU A 122 0.99 15.38 -9.30
C GLU A 122 0.22 14.05 -9.14
N LEU A 123 -0.94 14.09 -8.47
CA LEU A 123 -1.85 12.96 -8.23
C LEU A 123 -1.20 11.79 -7.50
N VAL A 124 -0.14 12.05 -6.74
CA VAL A 124 0.58 11.05 -5.95
C VAL A 124 0.02 10.98 -4.55
N THR A 125 -0.57 9.84 -4.21
CA THR A 125 -1.14 9.59 -2.90
C THR A 125 -0.06 9.26 -1.87
N TYR A 126 0.79 8.28 -2.15
CA TYR A 126 1.87 7.84 -1.24
C TYR A 126 3.02 7.16 -2.00
N GLY A 127 4.09 6.79 -1.28
CA GLY A 127 5.19 5.95 -1.79
C GLY A 127 5.98 6.58 -2.93
N GLU A 128 6.13 7.90 -2.96
CA GLU A 128 6.83 8.71 -3.95
C GLU A 128 6.19 8.72 -5.35
N THR A 129 5.56 7.62 -5.78
CA THR A 129 5.07 7.45 -7.17
C THR A 129 3.68 6.81 -7.27
N GLY A 130 3.06 6.39 -6.17
CA GLY A 130 1.73 5.75 -6.17
C GLY A 130 0.60 6.71 -6.52
N GLN A 131 -0.09 6.49 -7.64
CA GLN A 131 -1.05 7.43 -8.24
C GLN A 131 -2.45 6.84 -8.40
N VAL A 132 -3.46 7.69 -8.21
CA VAL A 132 -4.85 7.41 -8.56
C VAL A 132 -5.04 7.28 -10.08
N CYS A 133 -4.47 8.20 -10.83
CA CYS A 133 -4.37 8.26 -12.28
C CYS A 133 -3.18 9.15 -12.66
N GLN A 134 -2.83 9.23 -13.95
CA GLN A 134 -1.59 9.86 -14.40
C GLN A 134 -1.69 11.40 -14.53
N ASN A 135 -2.87 11.93 -14.84
CA ASN A 135 -3.07 13.35 -15.14
C ASN A 135 -4.49 13.82 -14.82
N TRP A 136 -4.67 15.13 -14.77
CA TRP A 136 -5.94 15.76 -14.41
C TRP A 136 -7.03 15.65 -15.49
N MET A 137 -6.65 15.40 -16.75
CA MET A 137 -7.63 15.08 -17.80
C MET A 137 -8.30 13.73 -17.52
N GLN A 138 -7.52 12.72 -17.12
CA GLN A 138 -8.04 11.40 -16.70
C GLN A 138 -8.95 11.54 -15.49
N TYR A 139 -8.53 12.28 -14.46
CA TYR A 139 -9.36 12.54 -13.28
C TYR A 139 -10.73 13.11 -13.67
N ARG A 140 -10.78 14.19 -14.47
CA ARG A 140 -12.04 14.79 -14.93
C ARG A 140 -12.90 13.82 -15.73
N LEU A 141 -12.28 13.07 -16.61
CA LEU A 141 -12.99 12.13 -17.48
C LEU A 141 -13.57 10.95 -16.68
N ILE A 142 -12.81 10.40 -15.72
CA ILE A 142 -13.29 9.38 -14.78
C ILE A 142 -14.51 9.90 -14.02
N LYS A 143 -14.44 11.11 -13.46
CA LYS A 143 -15.57 11.71 -12.73
C LYS A 143 -16.82 11.84 -13.61
N LYS A 144 -16.67 12.30 -14.86
CA LYS A 144 -17.79 12.37 -15.82
C LYS A 144 -18.41 11.00 -16.12
N TYR A 145 -17.59 9.97 -16.30
CA TYR A 145 -18.09 8.60 -16.48
C TYR A 145 -18.84 8.11 -15.24
N LEU A 146 -18.34 8.38 -14.04
CA LEU A 146 -19.00 7.99 -12.80
C LEU A 146 -20.33 8.73 -12.60
N GLU A 147 -20.44 10.01 -13.00
CA GLU A 147 -21.70 10.78 -12.88
C GLU A 147 -22.84 10.18 -13.72
N ILE A 148 -22.55 9.59 -14.87
CA ILE A 148 -23.56 9.05 -15.82
C ILE A 148 -23.74 7.55 -15.73
N MET A 149 -22.80 6.82 -15.08
CA MET A 149 -22.81 5.37 -14.96
C MET A 149 -24.10 4.88 -14.27
N THR A 150 -24.70 3.83 -14.81
CA THR A 150 -25.85 3.13 -14.21
C THR A 150 -25.42 1.86 -13.49
N ASP A 151 -26.35 1.25 -12.74
CA ASP A 151 -26.13 -0.01 -12.03
C ASP A 151 -26.07 -1.26 -12.95
N GLU A 152 -26.25 -1.08 -14.24
CA GLU A 152 -26.12 -2.11 -15.29
C GLU A 152 -24.92 -1.84 -16.23
N GLN A 153 -23.98 -0.99 -15.79
CA GLN A 153 -22.77 -0.70 -16.56
C GLN A 153 -21.51 -0.92 -15.71
N THR A 154 -20.43 -1.22 -16.39
CA THR A 154 -19.07 -1.33 -15.81
C THR A 154 -18.15 -0.30 -16.47
N LEU A 155 -17.53 0.55 -15.66
CA LEU A 155 -16.45 1.43 -16.08
C LEU A 155 -15.14 0.64 -16.13
N VAL A 156 -14.46 0.66 -17.27
CA VAL A 156 -13.14 0.03 -17.45
C VAL A 156 -12.07 1.11 -17.48
N VAL A 157 -11.09 1.00 -16.56
CA VAL A 157 -9.99 1.94 -16.42
C VAL A 157 -8.66 1.22 -16.61
N MET A 158 -7.87 1.66 -17.58
CA MET A 158 -6.54 1.12 -17.88
C MET A 158 -5.50 2.20 -17.60
N SER A 159 -4.62 1.99 -16.63
CA SER A 159 -3.56 2.94 -16.24
C SER A 159 -4.08 4.39 -16.12
N GLY A 160 -5.19 4.54 -15.41
CA GLY A 160 -5.86 5.84 -15.19
C GLY A 160 -6.73 6.31 -16.35
N HIS A 161 -6.62 5.72 -17.55
CA HIS A 161 -7.44 6.10 -18.69
C HIS A 161 -8.78 5.35 -18.68
N PRO A 162 -9.94 6.04 -18.60
CA PRO A 162 -11.24 5.41 -18.70
C PRO A 162 -11.53 5.03 -20.15
N LEU A 163 -11.50 3.72 -20.45
CA LEU A 163 -11.73 3.19 -21.79
C LEU A 163 -13.20 3.30 -22.20
N GLY A 164 -14.13 3.24 -21.25
CA GLY A 164 -15.56 3.37 -21.49
C GLY A 164 -16.46 2.70 -20.47
N LEU A 165 -17.76 2.90 -20.65
CA LEU A 165 -18.82 2.20 -19.94
C LEU A 165 -19.35 1.07 -20.82
N PHE A 166 -19.34 -0.13 -20.28
CA PHE A 166 -19.81 -1.33 -20.95
C PHE A 166 -21.05 -1.87 -20.26
N ARG A 167 -22.03 -2.35 -21.04
CA ARG A 167 -23.20 -3.01 -20.50
C ARG A 167 -22.78 -4.23 -19.67
N SER A 168 -23.39 -4.38 -18.50
CA SER A 168 -23.21 -5.50 -17.60
C SER A 168 -24.52 -5.81 -16.87
N HIS A 169 -24.48 -6.31 -15.66
CA HIS A 169 -25.65 -6.63 -14.85
C HIS A 169 -25.39 -6.24 -13.39
N LYS A 170 -26.44 -6.18 -12.56
CA LYS A 170 -26.39 -5.68 -11.17
C LYS A 170 -25.41 -6.42 -10.26
N LEU A 171 -25.05 -7.66 -10.54
CA LEU A 171 -24.04 -8.43 -9.79
C LEU A 171 -22.62 -8.31 -10.38
N ALA A 172 -22.41 -7.59 -11.49
CA ALA A 172 -21.08 -7.38 -12.01
C ALA A 172 -20.38 -6.22 -11.31
N PRO A 173 -19.03 -6.17 -11.31
CA PRO A 173 -18.32 -4.98 -10.85
C PRO A 173 -18.75 -3.71 -11.57
N ARG A 174 -18.94 -2.62 -10.82
CA ARG A 174 -19.19 -1.28 -11.39
C ARG A 174 -17.92 -0.66 -11.95
N CYS A 175 -16.73 -1.09 -11.46
CA CYS A 175 -15.46 -0.60 -11.96
C CYS A 175 -14.41 -1.72 -12.02
N ILE A 176 -13.67 -1.77 -13.12
CA ILE A 176 -12.53 -2.67 -13.36
C ILE A 176 -11.31 -1.81 -13.63
N ILE A 177 -10.28 -1.94 -12.78
CA ILE A 177 -9.06 -1.15 -12.86
C ILE A 177 -7.85 -2.06 -13.07
N THR A 178 -6.99 -1.69 -14.03
CA THR A 178 -5.65 -2.28 -14.17
C THR A 178 -4.61 -1.17 -14.30
N ASN A 179 -3.47 -1.31 -13.63
CA ASN A 179 -2.42 -0.31 -13.64
C ASN A 179 -1.06 -0.94 -13.92
N GLY A 180 -0.40 -0.48 -14.98
CA GLY A 180 1.00 -0.78 -15.26
C GLY A 180 1.30 -2.27 -15.47
N LEU A 181 0.31 -3.10 -15.80
CA LEU A 181 0.50 -4.53 -16.10
C LEU A 181 1.27 -4.65 -17.41
N MET A 182 2.57 -4.87 -17.29
CA MET A 182 3.48 -4.99 -18.42
C MET A 182 3.70 -6.46 -18.78
N VAL A 183 3.93 -6.72 -20.05
CA VAL A 183 4.29 -8.05 -20.52
C VAL A 183 5.70 -8.39 -20.04
N GLY A 184 5.94 -9.62 -19.62
CA GLY A 184 7.25 -10.12 -19.19
C GLY A 184 8.33 -9.87 -20.24
N GLY A 185 9.52 -9.45 -19.78
CA GLY A 185 10.60 -8.96 -20.63
C GLY A 185 10.57 -7.44 -20.89
N PHE A 186 9.43 -6.78 -20.58
CA PHE A 186 9.30 -5.32 -20.61
C PHE A 186 9.00 -4.72 -19.21
N ASP A 187 8.77 -5.55 -18.22
CA ASP A 187 8.33 -5.21 -16.87
C ASP A 187 9.48 -4.80 -15.94
N ASP A 188 10.37 -3.99 -16.44
CA ASP A 188 11.44 -3.35 -15.67
C ASP A 188 11.17 -1.85 -15.43
N GLN A 189 11.86 -1.29 -14.45
CA GLN A 189 11.68 0.11 -14.05
C GLN A 189 12.00 1.10 -15.18
N LYS A 190 12.96 0.82 -16.04
CA LYS A 190 13.37 1.69 -17.17
C LYS A 190 12.24 1.77 -18.22
N ASN A 191 11.71 0.62 -18.63
CA ASN A 191 10.60 0.55 -19.57
C ASN A 191 9.34 1.17 -18.97
N PHE A 192 9.08 0.94 -17.66
CA PHE A 192 7.97 1.56 -16.97
C PHE A 192 8.10 3.09 -16.94
N ASN A 193 9.27 3.64 -16.59
CA ASN A 193 9.50 5.09 -16.56
C ASN A 193 9.26 5.74 -17.93
N ARG A 194 9.69 5.06 -19.01
CA ARG A 194 9.39 5.50 -20.38
C ARG A 194 7.89 5.46 -20.65
N ALA A 195 7.20 4.37 -20.35
CA ALA A 195 5.75 4.23 -20.56
C ALA A 195 4.94 5.26 -19.76
N ALA A 196 5.34 5.53 -18.52
CA ALA A 196 4.72 6.58 -17.70
C ALA A 196 4.97 7.98 -18.24
N ALA A 197 6.16 8.27 -18.79
CA ALA A 197 6.44 9.54 -19.44
C ALA A 197 5.67 9.72 -20.76
N LEU A 198 5.40 8.63 -21.46
CA LEU A 198 4.50 8.61 -22.63
C LEU A 198 3.02 8.77 -22.26
N GLY A 199 2.67 8.74 -20.98
CA GLY A 199 1.28 8.82 -20.50
C GLY A 199 0.46 7.55 -20.75
N VAL A 200 1.10 6.38 -20.78
CA VAL A 200 0.42 5.09 -21.05
C VAL A 200 0.51 4.07 -19.93
N ALA A 201 1.27 4.34 -18.87
CA ALA A 201 1.35 3.48 -17.69
C ALA A 201 1.17 4.28 -16.41
N ASN A 202 0.31 3.81 -15.51
CA ASN A 202 0.10 4.35 -14.18
C ASN A 202 0.71 3.42 -13.12
N TYR A 203 1.45 3.97 -12.16
CA TYR A 203 1.90 3.21 -11.00
C TYR A 203 0.80 3.23 -9.94
N GLY A 204 -0.07 2.24 -9.99
CA GLY A 204 -1.21 2.16 -9.07
C GLY A 204 -0.80 2.02 -7.61
N GLN A 205 0.31 1.35 -7.35
CA GLN A 205 0.83 1.05 -6.01
C GLN A 205 -0.29 0.69 -5.02
N MET A 206 -0.92 -0.48 -5.23
CA MET A 206 -1.96 -1.00 -4.34
C MET A 206 -3.18 -0.06 -4.24
N THR A 207 -3.46 0.43 -3.03
CA THR A 207 -4.70 1.18 -2.74
C THR A 207 -4.75 2.59 -3.32
N ALA A 208 -3.64 3.18 -3.74
CA ALA A 208 -3.67 4.44 -4.49
C ALA A 208 -4.38 4.27 -5.84
N GLY A 209 -3.92 3.32 -6.66
CA GLY A 209 -4.52 3.03 -7.95
C GLY A 209 -5.82 2.23 -7.89
N GLY A 210 -6.11 1.57 -6.77
CA GLY A 210 -7.38 0.90 -6.47
C GLY A 210 -8.40 1.81 -5.78
N TRP A 211 -8.08 3.06 -5.56
CA TRP A 211 -8.92 4.09 -4.93
C TRP A 211 -9.39 3.75 -3.52
N MET A 212 -8.66 2.92 -2.80
CA MET A 212 -9.04 2.41 -1.47
C MET A 212 -8.08 2.87 -0.36
N TYR A 213 -7.23 3.86 -0.59
CA TYR A 213 -6.37 4.42 0.44
C TYR A 213 -7.19 5.16 1.50
N ILE A 214 -6.94 4.84 2.77
CA ILE A 214 -7.65 5.37 3.94
C ILE A 214 -6.80 6.32 4.79
N GLY A 215 -5.72 6.84 4.23
CA GLY A 215 -4.72 7.55 5.00
C GLY A 215 -3.75 6.58 5.69
N PRO A 216 -2.81 7.11 6.48
CA PRO A 216 -1.72 6.33 7.05
C PRO A 216 -2.13 5.35 8.17
N GLN A 217 -3.38 5.36 8.66
CA GLN A 217 -3.81 4.42 9.70
C GLN A 217 -3.73 2.96 9.27
N GLY A 218 -3.82 2.66 7.96
CA GLY A 218 -3.70 1.29 7.45
C GLY A 218 -2.35 0.69 7.79
N ILE A 219 -1.28 1.43 7.56
CA ILE A 219 0.07 0.97 7.88
C ILE A 219 0.39 1.07 9.38
N VAL A 220 -0.29 1.97 10.13
CA VAL A 220 -0.16 1.96 11.61
C VAL A 220 -0.58 0.61 12.16
N HIS A 221 -1.72 0.08 11.72
CA HIS A 221 -2.20 -1.23 12.18
C HIS A 221 -1.30 -2.37 11.73
N GLY A 222 -0.83 -2.35 10.47
CA GLY A 222 0.13 -3.33 9.96
C GLY A 222 1.44 -3.33 10.76
N THR A 223 1.99 -2.13 11.05
CA THR A 223 3.21 -1.99 11.84
C THR A 223 3.00 -2.38 13.31
N PHE A 224 1.86 -2.02 13.90
CA PHE A 224 1.47 -2.44 15.25
C PHE A 224 1.45 -3.97 15.37
N ASN A 225 0.77 -4.67 14.46
CA ASN A 225 0.75 -6.13 14.42
C ASN A 225 2.15 -6.73 14.21
N THR A 226 2.94 -6.14 13.31
CA THR A 226 4.31 -6.59 13.04
C THR A 226 5.17 -6.50 14.30
N LEU A 227 5.17 -5.36 14.98
CA LEU A 227 6.00 -5.14 16.17
C LEU A 227 5.58 -6.03 17.33
N LEU A 228 4.27 -6.16 17.62
CA LEU A 228 3.80 -7.06 18.70
C LEU A 228 4.16 -8.51 18.43
N ASN A 229 3.97 -8.98 17.21
CA ASN A 229 4.27 -10.36 16.85
C ASN A 229 5.78 -10.62 16.77
N ALA A 230 6.59 -9.66 16.32
CA ALA A 230 8.05 -9.74 16.43
C ALA A 230 8.49 -9.86 17.92
N GLY A 231 7.88 -9.06 18.80
CA GLY A 231 8.13 -9.14 20.24
C GLY A 231 7.77 -10.51 20.83
N ARG A 232 6.62 -11.08 20.46
CA ARG A 232 6.20 -12.43 20.88
C ARG A 232 7.15 -13.51 20.39
N LEU A 233 7.56 -13.45 19.12
CA LEU A 233 8.41 -14.45 18.49
C LEU A 233 9.88 -14.38 18.93
N LYS A 234 10.41 -13.18 19.10
CA LYS A 234 11.87 -12.96 19.24
C LYS A 234 12.30 -12.46 20.62
N LEU A 235 11.41 -11.79 21.35
CA LEU A 235 11.70 -11.20 22.66
C LEU A 235 10.97 -11.87 23.83
N GLY A 236 10.23 -12.95 23.58
CA GLY A 236 9.52 -13.72 24.61
C GLY A 236 8.37 -12.96 25.27
N ILE A 237 7.74 -12.01 24.61
CA ILE A 237 6.60 -11.27 25.12
C ILE A 237 5.37 -12.20 25.14
N PRO A 238 4.58 -12.25 26.22
CA PRO A 238 3.38 -13.08 26.28
C PRO A 238 2.30 -12.58 25.31
N ALA A 239 1.31 -13.43 25.01
CA ALA A 239 0.25 -13.16 24.05
C ALA A 239 -0.55 -11.87 24.35
N ASP A 240 -0.77 -11.57 25.62
CA ASP A 240 -1.44 -10.35 26.13
C ASP A 240 -0.48 -9.23 26.53
N GLY A 241 0.83 -9.40 26.29
CA GLY A 241 1.89 -8.45 26.60
C GLY A 241 2.04 -7.35 25.55
N ASN A 242 2.92 -6.39 25.88
CA ASN A 242 3.30 -5.28 25.01
C ASN A 242 4.83 -5.06 25.01
N LEU A 243 5.31 -4.07 24.27
CA LEU A 243 6.74 -3.78 24.08
C LEU A 243 7.31 -2.78 25.12
N ALA A 244 6.72 -2.66 26.32
CA ALA A 244 7.20 -1.74 27.34
C ALA A 244 8.67 -2.04 27.74
N GLY A 245 9.52 -1.00 27.67
CA GLY A 245 10.96 -1.12 27.93
C GLY A 245 11.77 -1.75 26.77
N ARG A 246 11.21 -1.82 25.56
CA ARG A 246 11.88 -2.30 24.34
C ARG A 246 12.14 -1.16 23.37
N LEU A 247 13.30 -1.17 22.71
CA LEU A 247 13.73 -0.18 21.73
C LEU A 247 13.52 -0.70 20.30
N PHE A 248 12.72 0.04 19.53
CA PHE A 248 12.57 -0.12 18.09
C PHE A 248 13.27 1.01 17.35
N VAL A 249 14.08 0.68 16.33
CA VAL A 249 14.76 1.67 15.46
C VAL A 249 14.37 1.44 14.02
N SER A 250 14.13 2.53 13.29
CA SER A 250 13.80 2.46 11.87
C SER A 250 14.05 3.80 11.15
N ALA A 251 13.69 3.88 9.87
CA ALA A 251 13.80 5.10 9.08
C ALA A 251 12.54 5.39 8.26
N GLY A 252 12.30 6.68 8.03
CA GLY A 252 11.22 7.21 7.23
C GLY A 252 9.99 7.66 8.05
N LEU A 253 9.51 8.88 7.76
CA LEU A 253 8.27 9.46 8.29
C LEU A 253 7.36 10.00 7.17
N GLY A 254 7.49 9.45 5.96
CA GLY A 254 6.70 9.79 4.78
C GLY A 254 5.24 9.33 4.84
N GLY A 255 4.64 9.07 3.68
CA GLY A 255 3.24 8.66 3.57
C GLY A 255 2.94 7.33 4.27
N MET A 256 3.71 6.29 3.95
CA MET A 256 3.59 4.96 4.58
C MET A 256 4.42 4.87 5.87
N SER A 257 5.68 5.21 5.80
CA SER A 257 6.62 5.10 6.91
C SER A 257 6.30 6.01 8.10
N GLY A 258 5.56 7.09 7.89
CA GLY A 258 5.11 8.00 8.96
C GLY A 258 4.26 7.35 10.06
N ALA A 259 3.79 6.15 9.80
CA ALA A 259 3.00 5.36 10.75
C ALA A 259 3.84 4.70 11.87
N GLN A 260 5.15 4.54 11.67
CA GLN A 260 6.01 3.69 12.52
C GLN A 260 6.07 4.16 13.97
N GLY A 261 6.28 5.45 14.19
CA GLY A 261 6.35 6.01 15.54
C GLY A 261 5.05 5.77 16.31
N LYS A 262 3.91 6.08 15.69
CA LYS A 262 2.59 5.87 16.29
C LYS A 262 2.30 4.40 16.58
N ALA A 263 2.63 3.52 15.66
CA ALA A 263 2.47 2.08 15.84
C ALA A 263 3.32 1.55 17.01
N ALA A 264 4.56 2.00 17.12
CA ALA A 264 5.46 1.63 18.20
C ALA A 264 4.92 2.09 19.57
N GLU A 265 4.42 3.32 19.68
CA GLU A 265 3.79 3.82 20.90
C GLU A 265 2.55 3.01 21.29
N ILE A 266 1.67 2.70 20.35
CA ILE A 266 0.46 1.88 20.59
C ILE A 266 0.87 0.47 21.05
N ALA A 267 1.95 -0.08 20.50
CA ALA A 267 2.52 -1.36 20.91
C ALA A 267 3.27 -1.30 22.26
N GLY A 268 3.46 -0.10 22.85
CA GLY A 268 4.13 0.10 24.12
C GLY A 268 5.64 0.33 24.02
N ALA A 269 6.22 0.41 22.82
CA ALA A 269 7.65 0.55 22.59
C ALA A 269 8.17 1.99 22.74
N VAL A 270 9.47 2.11 22.99
CA VAL A 270 10.23 3.32 22.66
C VAL A 270 10.77 3.17 21.25
N SER A 271 10.65 4.21 20.43
CA SER A 271 11.19 4.17 19.07
C SER A 271 12.02 5.40 18.71
N ILE A 272 13.08 5.19 17.91
CA ILE A 272 13.85 6.27 17.27
C ILE A 272 13.72 6.07 15.76
N ILE A 273 13.09 7.04 15.07
CA ILE A 273 12.86 7.00 13.63
C ILE A 273 13.64 8.12 12.95
N ALA A 274 14.60 7.74 12.10
CA ALA A 274 15.38 8.70 11.31
C ALA A 274 14.55 9.21 10.11
N GLU A 275 14.55 10.53 9.90
CA GLU A 275 13.95 11.18 8.74
C GLU A 275 14.80 12.38 8.31
N VAL A 276 15.05 12.50 7.01
CA VAL A 276 15.89 13.57 6.45
C VAL A 276 15.11 14.80 6.02
N ASP A 277 13.78 14.70 5.91
CA ASP A 277 12.87 15.77 5.51
C ASP A 277 12.14 16.32 6.74
N ASP A 278 12.60 17.47 7.25
CA ASP A 278 12.01 18.14 8.41
C ASP A 278 10.51 18.41 8.27
N SER A 279 10.04 18.67 7.05
CA SER A 279 8.60 18.89 6.81
C SER A 279 7.73 17.65 7.06
N ARG A 280 8.30 16.45 6.93
CA ARG A 280 7.65 15.18 7.32
C ARG A 280 7.61 15.02 8.83
N ILE A 281 8.71 15.35 9.49
CA ILE A 281 8.79 15.34 10.98
C ILE A 281 7.75 16.29 11.55
N GLU A 282 7.70 17.55 11.07
CA GLU A 282 6.72 18.55 11.51
C GLU A 282 5.28 18.05 11.32
N THR A 283 5.00 17.45 10.17
CA THR A 283 3.67 16.88 9.89
C THR A 283 3.29 15.81 10.91
N ARG A 284 4.19 14.86 11.21
CA ARG A 284 3.89 13.76 12.15
C ARG A 284 3.85 14.23 13.59
N PHE A 285 4.68 15.20 13.96
CA PHE A 285 4.66 15.81 15.28
C PHE A 285 3.34 16.56 15.52
N THR A 286 2.92 17.39 14.58
CA THR A 286 1.63 18.12 14.65
C THR A 286 0.43 17.18 14.71
N GLN A 287 0.48 16.05 14.01
CA GLN A 287 -0.55 15.00 14.07
C GLN A 287 -0.54 14.20 15.39
N GLY A 288 0.48 14.35 16.24
CA GLY A 288 0.69 13.54 17.44
C GLY A 288 1.04 12.07 17.10
N TRP A 289 1.78 11.86 16.02
CA TRP A 289 2.23 10.56 15.53
C TRP A 289 3.69 10.27 15.89
N VAL A 290 4.43 11.29 16.25
CA VAL A 290 5.67 11.23 17.03
C VAL A 290 5.53 12.18 18.23
N SER A 291 6.10 11.79 19.36
CA SER A 291 5.95 12.51 20.64
C SER A 291 7.08 13.50 20.88
N GLU A 292 8.28 13.17 20.37
CA GLU A 292 9.49 13.96 20.54
C GLU A 292 10.20 14.11 19.19
N ARG A 293 10.97 15.19 19.04
CA ARG A 293 11.79 15.44 17.86
C ARG A 293 13.09 16.12 18.20
N THR A 294 14.16 15.75 17.52
CA THR A 294 15.50 16.35 17.73
C THR A 294 16.39 16.18 16.50
N GLU A 295 17.39 17.04 16.36
CA GLU A 295 18.48 16.94 15.38
C GLU A 295 19.74 16.31 16.00
N SER A 296 19.73 16.08 17.33
CA SER A 296 20.88 15.55 18.09
C SER A 296 20.71 14.06 18.35
N LEU A 297 21.66 13.25 17.91
CA LEU A 297 21.74 11.82 18.23
C LEU A 297 21.88 11.57 19.75
N GLU A 298 22.63 12.43 20.43
CA GLU A 298 22.85 12.36 21.88
C GLU A 298 21.54 12.63 22.64
N GLU A 299 20.80 13.64 22.22
CA GLU A 299 19.50 13.97 22.81
C GLU A 299 18.46 12.87 22.52
N ALA A 300 18.37 12.36 21.27
CA ALA A 300 17.50 11.26 20.94
C ALA A 300 17.73 10.03 21.83
N LEU A 301 19.00 9.68 22.05
CA LEU A 301 19.37 8.57 22.92
C LEU A 301 19.08 8.87 24.41
N SER A 302 19.27 10.09 24.87
CA SER A 302 18.95 10.51 26.24
C SER A 302 17.45 10.37 26.53
N ILE A 303 16.60 10.86 25.62
CA ILE A 303 15.13 10.71 25.69
C ILE A 303 14.76 9.23 25.70
N ALA A 304 15.31 8.45 24.77
CA ALA A 304 15.02 7.03 24.68
C ALA A 304 15.37 6.27 25.96
N ARG A 305 16.56 6.50 26.54
CA ARG A 305 16.99 5.86 27.79
C ARG A 305 16.06 6.15 28.97
N LYS A 306 15.57 7.38 29.10
CA LYS A 306 14.58 7.75 30.10
C LYS A 306 13.31 6.92 29.97
N HIS A 307 12.71 6.91 28.78
CA HIS A 307 11.46 6.19 28.54
C HIS A 307 11.60 4.67 28.62
N LEU A 308 12.77 4.11 28.23
CA LEU A 308 13.08 2.69 28.42
C LEU A 308 13.14 2.31 29.90
N ALA A 309 13.79 3.12 30.74
CA ALA A 309 13.88 2.90 32.17
C ALA A 309 12.50 2.99 32.86
N ASP A 310 11.69 3.97 32.46
CA ASP A 310 10.35 4.21 33.00
C ASP A 310 9.30 3.24 32.39
N LYS A 311 9.67 2.45 31.37
CA LYS A 311 8.79 1.56 30.59
C LYS A 311 7.58 2.30 30.03
N THR A 312 7.75 3.54 29.60
CA THR A 312 6.72 4.37 28.99
C THR A 312 6.96 4.48 27.49
N PRO A 313 5.92 4.31 26.65
CA PRO A 313 6.09 4.43 25.21
C PRO A 313 6.46 5.85 24.80
N CYS A 314 7.31 5.97 23.77
CA CYS A 314 7.69 7.26 23.20
C CYS A 314 8.18 7.08 21.76
N ALA A 315 7.66 7.88 20.84
CA ALA A 315 8.14 7.93 19.46
C ALA A 315 9.00 9.18 19.26
N ILE A 316 10.28 8.97 18.95
CA ILE A 316 11.28 10.03 18.77
C ILE A 316 11.62 10.13 17.29
N ALA A 317 11.35 11.28 16.70
CA ALA A 317 11.83 11.61 15.35
C ALA A 317 13.24 12.20 15.43
N TYR A 318 14.20 11.54 14.83
CA TYR A 318 15.55 12.06 14.64
C TYR A 318 15.66 12.68 13.24
N HIS A 319 15.90 14.01 13.18
CA HIS A 319 16.13 14.71 11.91
C HIS A 319 17.56 14.45 11.44
N GLY A 320 17.73 13.42 10.65
CA GLY A 320 19.04 13.02 10.13
C GLY A 320 19.01 11.72 9.35
N ASN A 321 20.19 11.28 8.93
CA ASN A 321 20.35 10.07 8.15
C ASN A 321 20.33 8.82 9.04
N VAL A 322 19.67 7.76 8.57
CA VAL A 322 19.58 6.50 9.31
C VAL A 322 20.94 5.84 9.53
N VAL A 323 21.86 5.94 8.57
CA VAL A 323 23.20 5.35 8.69
C VAL A 323 23.97 6.00 9.84
N ASP A 324 23.88 7.34 9.97
CA ASP A 324 24.48 8.07 11.07
C ASP A 324 23.89 7.65 12.44
N LEU A 325 22.57 7.44 12.49
CA LEU A 325 21.88 6.92 13.69
C LEU A 325 22.41 5.52 14.06
N LEU A 326 22.49 4.60 13.11
CA LEU A 326 22.93 3.24 13.39
C LEU A 326 24.42 3.18 13.80
N GLU A 327 25.28 4.00 13.19
CA GLU A 327 26.69 4.16 13.60
C GLU A 327 26.79 4.65 15.04
N TYR A 328 26.03 5.70 15.37
CA TYR A 328 26.03 6.26 16.71
C TYR A 328 25.54 5.28 17.79
N LEU A 329 24.47 4.53 17.50
CA LEU A 329 23.95 3.50 18.42
C LEU A 329 24.94 2.36 18.61
N TYR A 330 25.61 1.94 17.54
CA TYR A 330 26.64 0.92 17.59
C TYR A 330 27.84 1.37 18.42
N ASP A 331 28.39 2.55 18.15
CA ASP A 331 29.57 3.10 18.83
C ASP A 331 29.28 3.42 20.32
N SER A 332 28.04 3.83 20.63
CA SER A 332 27.57 4.07 22.01
C SER A 332 27.18 2.79 22.75
N ASN A 333 27.39 1.61 22.17
CA ASN A 333 27.07 0.30 22.73
C ASN A 333 25.62 0.18 23.23
N VAL A 334 24.66 0.73 22.46
CA VAL A 334 23.23 0.67 22.75
C VAL A 334 22.65 -0.65 22.22
N HIS A 335 21.91 -1.35 23.08
CA HIS A 335 21.13 -2.52 22.61
C HIS A 335 19.86 -2.04 21.93
N VAL A 336 19.64 -2.50 20.70
CA VAL A 336 18.40 -2.29 19.93
C VAL A 336 17.66 -3.63 19.89
N ASP A 337 16.44 -3.69 20.39
CA ASP A 337 15.66 -4.93 20.41
C ASP A 337 15.15 -5.30 19.00
N LEU A 338 14.52 -4.36 18.32
CA LEU A 338 13.93 -4.51 16.97
C LEU A 338 14.47 -3.43 16.03
N LEU A 339 14.86 -3.82 14.84
CA LEU A 339 15.37 -2.91 13.80
C LEU A 339 14.69 -3.21 12.46
N SER A 340 14.30 -2.16 11.76
CA SER A 340 13.74 -2.26 10.41
C SER A 340 14.11 -1.03 9.56
N ASP A 341 13.66 -1.01 8.31
CA ASP A 341 13.74 0.15 7.41
C ASP A 341 12.46 0.30 6.59
N GLN A 342 11.93 1.51 6.53
CA GLN A 342 10.75 1.84 5.71
C GLN A 342 11.02 2.97 4.72
N THR A 343 12.27 3.21 4.34
CA THR A 343 12.58 4.08 3.22
C THR A 343 12.04 3.51 1.90
N SER A 344 11.76 4.37 0.92
CA SER A 344 11.13 3.94 -0.34
C SER A 344 12.14 3.27 -1.29
N CYS A 345 12.79 2.20 -0.83
CA CYS A 345 13.84 1.47 -1.56
C CYS A 345 13.32 0.71 -2.80
N HIS A 346 12.01 0.69 -3.05
CA HIS A 346 11.45 0.23 -4.33
C HIS A 346 11.75 1.20 -5.49
N VAL A 347 12.09 2.46 -5.18
CA VAL A 347 12.52 3.51 -6.13
C VAL A 347 13.70 4.33 -5.56
N PRO A 348 14.81 3.68 -5.17
CA PRO A 348 15.88 4.35 -4.41
C PRO A 348 16.56 5.47 -5.23
N TYR A 349 16.64 5.28 -6.54
CA TYR A 349 17.31 6.21 -7.46
C TYR A 349 16.39 7.32 -7.99
N ASP A 350 15.09 7.24 -7.72
CA ASP A 350 14.10 8.29 -8.06
C ASP A 350 13.74 9.16 -6.82
N GLY A 351 14.65 9.19 -5.84
CA GLY A 351 14.52 9.97 -4.61
C GLY A 351 13.92 9.23 -3.42
N GLY A 352 13.71 7.92 -3.53
CA GLY A 352 13.18 7.09 -2.44
C GLY A 352 14.17 6.83 -1.31
N TYR A 353 15.48 7.03 -1.54
CA TYR A 353 16.54 6.91 -0.56
C TYR A 353 17.43 8.16 -0.54
N CYS A 354 17.74 8.67 0.66
CA CYS A 354 18.68 9.78 0.82
C CYS A 354 20.06 9.25 1.23
N PRO A 355 21.12 9.45 0.41
CA PRO A 355 22.45 9.01 0.75
C PRO A 355 22.99 9.67 2.02
N GLN A 356 23.80 8.93 2.80
CA GLN A 356 24.56 9.48 3.92
C GLN A 356 25.42 10.69 3.47
N GLY A 357 25.45 11.73 4.29
CA GLY A 357 26.23 12.95 4.03
C GLY A 357 25.53 13.99 3.16
N LEU A 358 24.29 13.74 2.69
CA LEU A 358 23.47 14.73 2.01
C LEU A 358 22.27 15.15 2.86
N THR A 359 21.99 16.45 2.87
CA THR A 359 20.70 16.95 3.34
C THR A 359 19.59 16.61 2.33
N PHE A 360 18.34 16.69 2.75
CA PHE A 360 17.19 16.48 1.86
C PHE A 360 17.19 17.44 0.65
N ALA A 361 17.57 18.70 0.86
CA ALA A 361 17.68 19.68 -0.21
C ALA A 361 18.80 19.33 -1.22
N GLN A 362 19.99 18.99 -0.71
CA GLN A 362 21.11 18.56 -1.56
C GLN A 362 20.80 17.28 -2.34
N ARG A 363 20.11 16.31 -1.72
CA ARG A 363 19.62 15.09 -2.38
C ARG A 363 18.71 15.45 -3.57
N THR A 364 17.76 16.36 -3.35
CA THR A 364 16.79 16.76 -4.37
C THR A 364 17.48 17.50 -5.53
N GLU A 365 18.41 18.40 -5.21
CA GLU A 365 19.20 19.12 -6.21
C GLU A 365 20.09 18.16 -7.04
N MET A 366 20.76 17.23 -6.38
CA MET A 366 21.64 16.28 -7.05
C MET A 366 20.86 15.30 -7.93
N LEU A 367 19.69 14.86 -7.49
CA LEU A 367 18.80 14.00 -8.29
C LEU A 367 18.40 14.67 -9.61
N ASP A 368 18.18 15.98 -9.61
CA ASP A 368 17.84 16.75 -10.81
C ASP A 368 19.06 17.02 -11.70
N LYS A 369 20.21 17.43 -11.11
CA LYS A 369 21.38 17.93 -11.85
C LYS A 369 22.40 16.85 -12.21
N ASP A 370 22.58 15.82 -11.34
CA ASP A 370 23.56 14.74 -11.51
C ASP A 370 22.98 13.39 -11.06
N PRO A 371 22.02 12.81 -11.81
CA PRO A 371 21.42 11.50 -11.45
C PRO A 371 22.44 10.35 -11.38
N ALA A 372 23.52 10.42 -12.14
CA ALA A 372 24.56 9.37 -12.15
C ALA A 372 25.41 9.41 -10.87
N GLY A 373 25.84 10.60 -10.46
CA GLY A 373 26.52 10.81 -9.18
C GLY A 373 25.61 10.48 -8.00
N PHE A 374 24.34 10.87 -8.08
CA PHE A 374 23.32 10.51 -7.07
C PHE A 374 23.22 8.99 -6.88
N ARG A 375 23.06 8.23 -7.99
CA ARG A 375 23.05 6.75 -7.95
C ARG A 375 24.27 6.17 -7.25
N THR A 376 25.47 6.67 -7.57
CA THR A 376 26.72 6.22 -6.95
C THR A 376 26.75 6.41 -5.44
N LEU A 377 26.23 7.56 -4.95
CA LEU A 377 26.12 7.83 -3.52
C LEU A 377 25.07 6.96 -2.83
N VAL A 378 23.93 6.73 -3.50
CA VAL A 378 22.88 5.80 -3.01
C VAL A 378 23.47 4.40 -2.82
N ASP A 379 24.16 3.86 -3.83
CA ASP A 379 24.78 2.53 -3.75
C ASP A 379 25.80 2.43 -2.61
N LYS A 380 26.63 3.46 -2.43
CA LYS A 380 27.61 3.52 -1.34
C LYS A 380 26.90 3.52 0.02
N SER A 381 25.84 4.31 0.17
CA SER A 381 25.11 4.45 1.42
C SER A 381 24.31 3.19 1.75
N LEU A 382 23.68 2.53 0.76
CA LEU A 382 22.99 1.26 0.94
C LEU A 382 23.94 0.16 1.45
N ARG A 383 25.14 0.07 0.87
CA ARG A 383 26.17 -0.87 1.36
C ARG A 383 26.55 -0.61 2.81
N ARG A 384 26.75 0.66 3.17
CA ARG A 384 27.09 1.03 4.55
C ARG A 384 25.94 0.77 5.52
N HIS A 385 24.72 1.08 5.12
CA HIS A 385 23.51 0.80 5.91
C HIS A 385 23.40 -0.69 6.24
N TYR A 386 23.54 -1.54 5.23
CA TYR A 386 23.54 -3.01 5.40
C TYR A 386 24.67 -3.49 6.32
N GLU A 387 25.89 -2.96 6.19
CA GLU A 387 27.00 -3.28 7.09
C GLU A 387 26.66 -2.98 8.55
N MET A 388 26.03 -1.83 8.82
CA MET A 388 25.63 -1.46 10.18
C MET A 388 24.51 -2.36 10.73
N ILE A 389 23.57 -2.76 9.89
CA ILE A 389 22.54 -3.76 10.26
C ILE A 389 23.20 -5.07 10.69
N CYS A 390 24.15 -5.59 9.90
CA CYS A 390 24.89 -6.81 10.26
C CYS A 390 25.60 -6.68 11.60
N LYS A 391 26.30 -5.57 11.85
CA LYS A 391 27.00 -5.31 13.12
C LYS A 391 26.06 -5.25 14.33
N LEU A 392 24.88 -4.65 14.18
CA LEU A 392 23.87 -4.62 15.25
C LEU A 392 23.23 -5.99 15.45
N HIS A 393 22.97 -6.72 14.35
CA HIS A 393 22.48 -8.09 14.41
C HIS A 393 23.42 -9.01 15.16
N ASP A 394 24.73 -8.94 14.93
CA ASP A 394 25.76 -9.71 15.65
C ASP A 394 25.77 -9.40 17.16
N ARG A 395 25.20 -8.28 17.59
CA ARG A 395 24.99 -7.90 19.00
C ARG A 395 23.61 -8.30 19.55
N GLY A 396 22.82 -9.06 18.79
CA GLY A 396 21.53 -9.59 19.21
C GLY A 396 20.31 -8.76 18.81
N THR A 397 20.47 -7.74 17.97
CA THR A 397 19.33 -7.01 17.37
C THR A 397 18.59 -7.90 16.38
N TYR A 398 17.26 -7.96 16.47
CA TYR A 398 16.45 -8.62 15.45
C TYR A 398 16.12 -7.63 14.35
N PHE A 399 16.62 -7.88 13.13
CA PHE A 399 16.31 -7.10 11.94
C PHE A 399 15.33 -7.85 11.04
N PHE A 400 14.37 -7.12 10.47
CA PHE A 400 13.46 -7.57 9.40
C PHE A 400 13.26 -6.47 8.37
N ASP A 401 13.26 -6.84 7.07
CA ASP A 401 12.94 -5.90 5.98
C ASP A 401 11.42 -5.64 6.00
N TYR A 402 11.02 -4.37 6.09
CA TYR A 402 9.60 -4.02 6.12
C TYR A 402 8.91 -4.07 4.73
N GLY A 403 9.61 -4.57 3.71
CA GLY A 403 9.01 -4.86 2.42
C GLY A 403 8.95 -3.69 1.44
N ASN A 404 9.74 -2.63 1.67
CA ASN A 404 9.97 -1.55 0.71
C ASN A 404 11.21 -1.80 -0.15
N SER A 405 11.63 -3.06 -0.24
CA SER A 405 12.74 -3.55 -1.08
C SER A 405 14.13 -3.07 -0.65
N PHE A 406 14.37 -2.83 0.64
CA PHE A 406 15.70 -2.44 1.12
C PHE A 406 16.77 -3.50 0.77
N LEU A 407 16.55 -4.78 1.13
CA LEU A 407 17.51 -5.87 0.85
C LEU A 407 17.71 -6.07 -0.66
N LYS A 408 16.66 -5.93 -1.47
CA LYS A 408 16.76 -5.95 -2.94
C LYS A 408 17.58 -4.78 -3.47
N ALA A 409 17.43 -3.58 -2.91
CA ALA A 409 18.22 -2.42 -3.28
C ALA A 409 19.71 -2.60 -2.89
N VAL A 410 19.99 -3.21 -1.75
CA VAL A 410 21.35 -3.59 -1.32
C VAL A 410 21.98 -4.60 -2.29
N PHE A 411 21.22 -5.60 -2.73
CA PHE A 411 21.65 -6.54 -3.77
C PHE A 411 21.97 -5.81 -5.08
N ASP A 412 21.09 -4.93 -5.54
CA ASP A 412 21.27 -4.14 -6.76
C ASP A 412 22.46 -3.17 -6.66
N ALA A 413 22.78 -2.71 -5.44
CA ALA A 413 24.02 -1.96 -5.14
C ALA A 413 25.29 -2.81 -5.12
N GLY A 414 25.21 -4.12 -5.42
CA GLY A 414 26.33 -5.03 -5.62
C GLY A 414 26.74 -5.89 -4.42
N VAL A 415 25.94 -5.92 -3.33
CA VAL A 415 26.22 -6.76 -2.15
C VAL A 415 25.64 -8.16 -2.33
N ARG A 416 26.41 -9.12 -2.80
CA ARG A 416 25.93 -10.50 -3.01
C ARG A 416 25.66 -11.25 -1.70
N ALA A 417 26.43 -10.94 -0.66
CA ALA A 417 26.26 -11.55 0.68
C ALA A 417 24.90 -11.28 1.33
N VAL A 418 24.07 -10.39 0.78
CA VAL A 418 22.69 -10.16 1.24
C VAL A 418 21.76 -11.33 0.86
N CYS A 419 22.12 -12.13 -0.15
CA CYS A 419 21.38 -13.30 -0.60
C CYS A 419 21.78 -14.56 0.16
N ARG A 420 20.80 -15.47 0.42
CA ARG A 420 21.05 -16.74 1.13
C ARG A 420 22.07 -17.62 0.43
N ASN A 421 22.03 -17.70 -0.91
CA ASN A 421 22.99 -18.47 -1.70
C ASN A 421 24.27 -17.68 -2.04
N GLY A 422 24.38 -16.41 -1.68
CA GLY A 422 25.54 -15.56 -1.96
C GLY A 422 25.73 -15.14 -3.41
N GLU A 423 24.80 -15.51 -4.31
CA GLU A 423 24.91 -15.27 -5.75
C GLU A 423 23.79 -14.42 -6.32
N ASN A 424 22.55 -14.82 -6.07
CA ASN A 424 21.35 -14.20 -6.63
C ASN A 424 20.20 -14.19 -5.61
N ASP A 425 19.15 -13.46 -5.93
CA ASP A 425 18.00 -13.23 -5.05
C ASP A 425 16.84 -14.25 -5.20
N LEU A 426 17.05 -15.32 -5.96
CA LEU A 426 16.01 -16.34 -6.21
C LEU A 426 15.63 -17.11 -4.94
N ASP A 427 16.61 -17.40 -4.08
CA ASP A 427 16.40 -18.10 -2.81
C ASP A 427 16.09 -17.15 -1.63
N GLY A 428 15.89 -15.87 -1.92
CA GLY A 428 15.63 -14.83 -0.94
C GLY A 428 16.89 -14.32 -0.23
N PHE A 429 16.68 -13.58 0.85
CA PHE A 429 17.72 -12.83 1.54
C PHE A 429 18.10 -13.46 2.89
N VAL A 430 19.30 -13.15 3.38
CA VAL A 430 19.81 -13.61 4.68
C VAL A 430 18.89 -13.14 5.82
N PHE A 431 18.42 -11.89 5.77
CA PHE A 431 17.42 -11.39 6.69
C PHE A 431 16.02 -11.60 6.13
N PRO A 432 15.04 -11.94 6.98
CA PRO A 432 13.66 -12.15 6.54
C PRO A 432 12.97 -10.83 6.22
N SER A 433 11.95 -10.89 5.35
CA SER A 433 10.94 -9.84 5.31
C SER A 433 10.00 -9.98 6.53
N TYR A 434 9.32 -8.88 6.88
CA TYR A 434 8.33 -8.91 7.97
C TYR A 434 7.16 -9.89 7.70
N VAL A 435 6.89 -10.23 6.45
CA VAL A 435 5.90 -11.24 6.11
C VAL A 435 6.47 -12.64 6.26
N GLU A 436 7.72 -12.88 5.86
CA GLU A 436 8.35 -14.20 5.89
C GLU A 436 8.36 -14.81 7.29
N ASP A 437 8.81 -14.04 8.27
CA ASP A 437 8.99 -14.51 9.66
C ASP A 437 7.81 -14.16 10.56
N ILE A 438 7.10 -13.06 10.31
CA ILE A 438 6.16 -12.49 11.27
C ILE A 438 4.72 -12.60 10.77
N LEU A 439 4.33 -11.78 9.78
CA LEU A 439 2.91 -11.70 9.39
C LEU A 439 2.42 -12.96 8.66
N GLY A 440 3.28 -13.63 7.88
CA GLY A 440 2.95 -14.86 7.20
C GLY A 440 2.46 -15.92 8.19
N PRO A 441 3.35 -16.44 9.07
CA PRO A 441 3.00 -17.50 10.01
C PRO A 441 2.05 -17.06 11.14
N CYS A 442 2.08 -15.79 11.58
CA CYS A 442 1.25 -15.34 12.70
C CYS A 442 -0.14 -14.84 12.29
N LEU A 443 -0.34 -14.42 11.04
CA LEU A 443 -1.57 -13.78 10.58
C LEU A 443 -2.06 -14.37 9.25
N PHE A 444 -1.30 -14.30 8.17
CA PHE A 444 -1.78 -14.64 6.83
C PHE A 444 -2.12 -16.14 6.67
N ASP A 445 -1.34 -17.03 7.27
CA ASP A 445 -1.64 -18.47 7.28
C ASP A 445 -2.97 -18.78 8.00
N PHE A 446 -3.38 -17.93 8.94
CA PHE A 446 -4.68 -18.00 9.60
C PHE A 446 -5.79 -17.22 8.90
N GLY A 447 -5.49 -16.56 7.78
CA GLY A 447 -6.44 -15.72 7.06
C GLY A 447 -6.67 -14.34 7.69
N TYR A 448 -5.91 -13.95 8.72
CA TYR A 448 -5.96 -12.60 9.26
C TYR A 448 -5.18 -11.65 8.36
N GLY A 449 -5.84 -10.61 7.90
CA GLY A 449 -5.25 -9.58 7.05
C GLY A 449 -6.06 -8.30 7.04
N PRO A 450 -5.57 -7.25 6.37
CA PRO A 450 -6.10 -5.90 6.46
C PRO A 450 -7.50 -5.80 5.85
N PHE A 451 -8.50 -5.70 6.69
CA PHE A 451 -9.88 -5.39 6.35
C PHE A 451 -10.18 -3.95 6.77
N ARG A 452 -10.74 -3.16 5.88
CA ARG A 452 -11.02 -1.73 6.11
C ARG A 452 -12.39 -1.32 5.66
N TRP A 453 -12.91 -0.26 6.30
CA TRP A 453 -14.15 0.39 5.91
C TRP A 453 -14.07 1.91 6.01
N CYS A 454 -14.85 2.58 5.17
CA CYS A 454 -14.98 4.03 5.13
C CYS A 454 -16.45 4.41 5.23
N CYS A 455 -16.81 5.23 6.21
CA CYS A 455 -18.14 5.82 6.33
C CYS A 455 -18.26 6.97 5.33
N LEU A 456 -19.03 6.76 4.26
CA LEU A 456 -19.10 7.70 3.12
C LEU A 456 -19.91 8.97 3.43
N SER A 457 -20.65 8.97 4.53
CA SER A 457 -21.27 10.18 5.09
C SER A 457 -20.25 11.21 5.58
N ARG A 458 -19.02 10.78 5.87
CA ARG A 458 -17.94 11.52 6.57
C ARG A 458 -18.35 11.98 7.98
N ASP A 459 -19.44 11.47 8.53
CA ASP A 459 -19.84 11.69 9.91
C ASP A 459 -19.02 10.81 10.86
N SER A 460 -18.36 11.41 11.85
CA SER A 460 -17.63 10.69 12.88
C SER A 460 -18.54 9.81 13.75
N GLY A 461 -19.83 10.16 13.87
CA GLY A 461 -20.82 9.36 14.57
C GLY A 461 -21.07 8.01 13.89
N ASP A 462 -21.03 7.96 12.55
CA ASP A 462 -21.14 6.71 11.81
C ASP A 462 -19.92 5.81 12.05
N LEU A 463 -18.72 6.40 12.12
CA LEU A 463 -17.52 5.65 12.45
C LEU A 463 -17.56 5.15 13.91
N ASP A 464 -17.96 5.97 14.86
CA ASP A 464 -18.12 5.56 16.27
C ASP A 464 -19.10 4.36 16.41
N LYS A 465 -20.21 4.34 15.66
CA LYS A 465 -21.16 3.22 15.64
C LYS A 465 -20.57 1.95 15.02
N THR A 466 -19.86 2.07 13.90
CA THR A 466 -19.22 0.91 13.27
C THR A 466 -18.07 0.36 14.12
N ASP A 467 -17.28 1.22 14.78
CA ASP A 467 -16.25 0.81 15.74
C ASP A 467 -16.86 0.06 16.92
N ALA A 468 -17.99 0.53 17.49
CA ALA A 468 -18.69 -0.14 18.57
C ALA A 468 -19.22 -1.53 18.16
N ALA A 469 -19.85 -1.62 16.99
CA ALA A 469 -20.34 -2.89 16.45
C ALA A 469 -19.19 -3.87 16.18
N ALA A 470 -18.05 -3.39 15.69
CA ALA A 470 -16.86 -4.22 15.47
C ALA A 470 -16.28 -4.72 16.80
N ALA A 471 -16.15 -3.86 17.80
CA ALA A 471 -15.66 -4.25 19.13
C ALA A 471 -16.54 -5.27 19.80
N GLU A 472 -17.87 -5.11 19.74
CA GLU A 472 -18.85 -6.07 20.28
C GLU A 472 -18.74 -7.42 19.58
N TYR A 473 -18.68 -7.43 18.24
CA TYR A 473 -18.53 -8.66 17.47
C TYR A 473 -17.25 -9.41 17.84
N ILE A 474 -16.12 -8.70 17.90
CA ILE A 474 -14.80 -9.30 18.20
C ILE A 474 -14.80 -9.93 19.61
N LEU A 475 -15.33 -9.22 20.61
CA LEU A 475 -15.42 -9.76 21.97
C LEU A 475 -16.27 -11.04 22.06
N ALA A 476 -17.39 -11.07 21.33
CA ALA A 476 -18.28 -12.24 21.30
C ALA A 476 -17.65 -13.44 20.57
N HIS A 477 -16.67 -13.22 19.69
CA HIS A 477 -16.06 -14.23 18.82
C HIS A 477 -14.55 -14.37 19.02
N ASN A 478 -14.00 -13.87 20.12
CA ASN A 478 -12.57 -13.94 20.42
C ASN A 478 -12.11 -15.41 20.54
N ARG A 479 -11.28 -15.84 19.58
CA ARG A 479 -10.76 -17.21 19.48
C ARG A 479 -9.24 -17.28 19.59
N ARG A 480 -8.57 -16.18 19.20
CA ARG A 480 -7.11 -16.07 19.11
C ARG A 480 -6.65 -14.72 19.67
N TYR A 481 -5.37 -14.61 20.02
CA TYR A 481 -4.82 -13.33 20.50
C TYR A 481 -4.92 -12.21 19.44
N GLN A 482 -4.96 -12.53 18.16
CA GLN A 482 -5.19 -11.56 17.10
C GLN A 482 -6.55 -10.86 17.22
N ASP A 483 -7.58 -11.58 17.65
CA ASP A 483 -8.90 -10.99 17.90
C ASP A 483 -8.84 -10.01 19.09
N TYR A 484 -8.09 -10.35 20.14
CA TYR A 484 -7.89 -9.45 21.27
C TYR A 484 -7.11 -8.20 20.88
N ASP A 485 -6.05 -8.34 20.06
CA ASP A 485 -5.31 -7.20 19.52
C ASP A 485 -6.21 -6.27 18.71
N ASN A 486 -7.09 -6.82 17.87
CA ASN A 486 -8.09 -6.08 17.12
C ASN A 486 -9.09 -5.33 18.02
N TYR A 487 -9.57 -6.01 19.09
CA TYR A 487 -10.45 -5.37 20.06
C TYR A 487 -9.81 -4.16 20.73
N VAL A 488 -8.59 -4.31 21.23
CA VAL A 488 -7.83 -3.22 21.86
C VAL A 488 -7.61 -2.09 20.87
N TRP A 489 -7.26 -2.42 19.63
CA TRP A 489 -7.06 -1.46 18.56
C TRP A 489 -8.29 -0.60 18.29
N VAL A 490 -9.47 -1.23 18.09
CA VAL A 490 -10.73 -0.51 17.81
C VAL A 490 -11.19 0.27 19.02
N ARG A 491 -11.15 -0.32 20.22
CA ARG A 491 -11.52 0.34 21.47
C ARG A 491 -10.75 1.66 21.68
N ASP A 492 -9.45 1.65 21.43
CA ASP A 492 -8.56 2.77 21.70
C ASP A 492 -8.35 3.68 20.46
N ALA A 493 -8.99 3.38 19.32
CA ALA A 493 -8.76 4.08 18.07
C ALA A 493 -8.99 5.60 18.13
N LYS A 494 -10.05 6.03 18.81
CA LYS A 494 -10.36 7.45 18.99
C LYS A 494 -9.30 8.18 19.86
N LYS A 495 -8.85 7.53 20.92
CA LYS A 495 -7.76 8.01 21.78
C LYS A 495 -6.46 8.15 20.98
N ASN A 496 -6.21 7.23 20.08
CA ASN A 496 -5.01 7.19 19.25
C ASN A 496 -5.03 8.16 18.05
N LYS A 497 -6.17 8.86 17.80
CA LYS A 497 -6.33 9.86 16.73
C LYS A 497 -5.89 9.33 15.36
N LEU A 498 -6.41 8.17 14.95
CA LEU A 498 -5.96 7.44 13.77
C LEU A 498 -6.55 7.96 12.45
N VAL A 499 -7.67 8.70 12.49
CA VAL A 499 -8.35 9.19 11.30
C VAL A 499 -7.58 10.35 10.68
N VAL A 500 -7.28 10.24 9.37
CA VAL A 500 -6.75 11.31 8.53
C VAL A 500 -7.53 11.29 7.22
N GLY A 501 -8.21 12.39 6.89
CA GLY A 501 -9.10 12.47 5.73
C GLY A 501 -10.49 11.89 6.01
N THR A 502 -10.91 10.87 5.25
CA THR A 502 -12.24 10.24 5.37
C THR A 502 -12.37 9.44 6.68
N GLN A 503 -13.58 9.34 7.22
CA GLN A 503 -13.89 8.56 8.43
C GLN A 503 -13.76 7.06 8.15
N CYS A 504 -12.59 6.52 8.38
CA CYS A 504 -12.22 5.14 8.04
C CYS A 504 -11.64 4.39 9.23
N ARG A 505 -11.72 3.04 9.17
CA ARG A 505 -11.08 2.13 10.10
C ARG A 505 -10.47 0.93 9.37
N ILE A 506 -9.50 0.29 10.02
CA ILE A 506 -8.86 -0.97 9.60
C ILE A 506 -8.75 -1.91 10.79
N LEU A 507 -8.87 -3.21 10.51
CA LEU A 507 -8.51 -4.33 11.38
C LEU A 507 -7.70 -5.34 10.57
N TYR A 508 -7.00 -6.26 11.25
CA TYR A 508 -6.57 -7.52 10.64
C TYR A 508 -7.53 -8.62 11.07
N GLN A 509 -8.47 -8.97 10.19
CA GLN A 509 -9.55 -9.90 10.51
C GLN A 509 -9.54 -11.10 9.54
N ASP A 510 -9.99 -12.27 10.06
CA ASP A 510 -10.12 -13.51 9.29
C ASP A 510 -11.32 -13.50 8.33
N ALA A 511 -11.43 -14.53 7.51
CA ALA A 511 -12.45 -14.65 6.47
C ALA A 511 -13.89 -14.52 7.02
N MET A 512 -14.19 -15.20 8.09
CA MET A 512 -15.54 -15.21 8.67
C MET A 512 -15.84 -13.91 9.42
N GLY A 513 -14.85 -13.36 10.10
CA GLY A 513 -14.94 -12.06 10.75
C GLY A 513 -15.21 -10.94 9.76
N ARG A 514 -14.49 -10.90 8.63
CA ARG A 514 -14.74 -9.91 7.54
C ARG A 514 -16.17 -10.04 7.01
N MET A 515 -16.62 -11.24 6.73
CA MET A 515 -17.99 -11.48 6.23
C MET A 515 -19.05 -11.00 7.22
N ASN A 516 -18.93 -11.40 8.49
CA ASN A 516 -19.93 -11.09 9.50
C ASN A 516 -19.97 -9.59 9.85
N LEU A 517 -18.80 -8.94 9.96
CA LEU A 517 -18.72 -7.48 10.15
C LEU A 517 -19.32 -6.72 8.96
N ALA A 518 -19.00 -7.14 7.73
CA ALA A 518 -19.56 -6.55 6.53
C ALA A 518 -21.09 -6.67 6.45
N LEU A 519 -21.65 -7.85 6.79
CA LEU A 519 -23.07 -8.07 6.88
C LEU A 519 -23.72 -7.19 7.96
N LYS A 520 -23.08 -7.07 9.13
CA LYS A 520 -23.55 -6.20 10.21
C LYS A 520 -23.58 -4.74 9.78
N PHE A 521 -22.54 -4.25 9.13
CA PHE A 521 -22.52 -2.87 8.63
C PHE A 521 -23.58 -2.66 7.54
N ASN A 522 -23.80 -3.62 6.64
CA ASN A 522 -24.84 -3.53 5.63
C ASN A 522 -26.24 -3.53 6.25
N GLU A 523 -26.48 -4.27 7.33
CA GLU A 523 -27.70 -4.21 8.13
C GLU A 523 -27.90 -2.82 8.76
N MET A 524 -26.85 -2.23 9.36
CA MET A 524 -26.92 -0.88 9.94
C MET A 524 -27.27 0.19 8.88
N VAL A 525 -26.72 0.06 7.66
CA VAL A 525 -27.10 0.92 6.53
C VAL A 525 -28.59 0.72 6.17
N ARG A 526 -29.06 -0.52 6.08
CA ARG A 526 -30.47 -0.88 5.79
C ARG A 526 -31.44 -0.28 6.80
N ASN A 527 -31.05 -0.29 8.05
CA ASN A 527 -31.86 0.24 9.16
C ASN A 527 -31.79 1.78 9.26
N GLY A 528 -30.94 2.44 8.46
CA GLY A 528 -30.74 3.89 8.52
C GLY A 528 -29.96 4.35 9.77
N GLU A 529 -29.24 3.45 10.43
CA GLU A 529 -28.41 3.77 11.60
C GLU A 529 -27.15 4.53 11.20
N ILE A 530 -26.61 4.21 10.01
CA ILE A 530 -25.44 4.84 9.39
C ILE A 530 -25.67 5.08 7.89
N GLY A 531 -24.92 5.98 7.29
CA GLY A 531 -24.87 6.16 5.84
C GLY A 531 -24.17 5.02 5.11
N PRO A 532 -24.13 5.05 3.76
CA PRO A 532 -23.41 4.03 2.97
C PRO A 532 -21.95 3.89 3.39
N VAL A 533 -21.42 2.67 3.28
CA VAL A 533 -20.04 2.33 3.65
C VAL A 533 -19.31 1.75 2.44
N MET A 534 -18.03 2.10 2.27
CA MET A 534 -17.14 1.45 1.33
C MET A 534 -16.20 0.51 2.08
N LEU A 535 -16.31 -0.79 1.80
CA LEU A 535 -15.36 -1.79 2.27
C LEU A 535 -14.20 -1.94 1.29
N GLY A 536 -13.06 -2.37 1.81
CA GLY A 536 -11.92 -2.80 1.04
C GLY A 536 -10.91 -3.50 1.91
N ARG A 537 -9.73 -3.70 1.36
CA ARG A 537 -8.56 -4.15 2.10
C ARG A 537 -7.30 -3.53 1.53
N ASP A 538 -6.19 -3.65 2.23
CA ASP A 538 -4.90 -3.42 1.59
C ASP A 538 -4.66 -4.54 0.57
N HIS A 539 -3.96 -4.26 -0.51
CA HIS A 539 -3.54 -5.29 -1.45
C HIS A 539 -2.48 -6.22 -0.85
N HIS A 540 -1.69 -5.71 0.10
CA HIS A 540 -0.88 -6.48 1.03
C HIS A 540 -1.79 -7.30 1.96
N ASP A 541 -2.11 -8.53 1.58
CA ASP A 541 -3.04 -9.41 2.28
C ASP A 541 -2.69 -10.87 2.00
N THR A 542 -3.38 -11.79 2.65
CA THR A 542 -3.17 -13.22 2.52
C THR A 542 -3.32 -13.73 1.07
N GLY A 543 -4.25 -13.16 0.28
CA GLY A 543 -4.51 -13.53 -1.12
C GLY A 543 -4.27 -12.40 -2.13
N GLY A 544 -3.88 -11.21 -1.70
CA GLY A 544 -3.88 -10.00 -2.53
C GLY A 544 -2.62 -9.76 -3.35
N THR A 545 -1.48 -10.29 -2.96
CA THR A 545 -0.20 -9.99 -3.57
C THR A 545 0.67 -11.23 -3.73
N ASP A 546 1.14 -11.46 -4.95
CA ASP A 546 2.26 -12.32 -5.26
C ASP A 546 3.53 -11.46 -5.33
N SER A 547 4.44 -11.64 -4.38
CA SER A 547 5.76 -11.00 -4.33
C SER A 547 6.76 -11.90 -3.61
N PRO A 548 7.77 -12.43 -4.31
CA PRO A 548 8.78 -13.30 -3.71
C PRO A 548 9.62 -12.59 -2.63
N PHE A 549 9.64 -11.25 -2.67
CA PHE A 549 10.40 -10.43 -1.72
C PHE A 549 9.59 -10.02 -0.49
N ARG A 550 8.26 -10.29 -0.47
CA ARG A 550 7.40 -9.85 0.63
C ARG A 550 6.27 -10.83 0.94
N GLU A 551 5.11 -10.75 0.26
CA GLU A 551 3.90 -11.50 0.63
C GLU A 551 4.00 -13.00 0.40
N THR A 552 4.74 -13.45 -0.61
CA THR A 552 4.95 -14.86 -0.90
C THR A 552 6.32 -15.39 -0.45
N SER A 553 7.09 -14.59 0.30
CA SER A 553 8.41 -14.97 0.80
C SER A 553 8.40 -16.15 1.80
N ASN A 554 7.26 -16.40 2.46
CA ASN A 554 7.08 -17.56 3.34
C ASN A 554 6.53 -18.80 2.62
N ILE A 555 6.37 -18.78 1.30
CA ILE A 555 6.02 -19.92 0.46
C ILE A 555 7.32 -20.56 -0.02
N LYS A 556 7.57 -21.83 0.37
CA LYS A 556 8.89 -22.48 0.21
C LYS A 556 8.87 -23.67 -0.74
N ASP A 557 7.81 -23.87 -1.51
CA ASP A 557 7.70 -24.95 -2.50
C ASP A 557 8.25 -24.59 -3.89
N GLY A 558 8.90 -23.43 -4.02
CA GLY A 558 9.42 -22.91 -5.29
C GLY A 558 8.43 -22.12 -6.13
N SER A 559 7.17 -22.03 -5.71
CA SER A 559 6.13 -21.31 -6.44
C SER A 559 5.95 -19.86 -5.98
N ASN A 560 6.76 -19.38 -5.05
CA ASN A 560 6.74 -18.01 -4.53
C ASN A 560 6.94 -16.93 -5.61
N ILE A 561 7.48 -17.29 -6.78
CA ILE A 561 7.69 -16.40 -7.94
C ILE A 561 6.50 -16.35 -8.90
N MET A 562 5.45 -17.16 -8.66
CA MET A 562 4.26 -17.20 -9.51
C MET A 562 3.26 -16.12 -9.10
N ALA A 563 2.58 -15.52 -10.09
CA ALA A 563 1.59 -14.46 -9.87
C ALA A 563 0.13 -14.95 -10.02
N ASP A 564 -0.10 -16.26 -9.94
CA ASP A 564 -1.43 -16.85 -10.15
C ASP A 564 -2.43 -16.45 -9.08
N MET A 565 -2.00 -16.39 -7.82
CA MET A 565 -2.89 -16.10 -6.68
C MET A 565 -3.54 -14.71 -6.80
N ALA A 566 -2.78 -13.67 -7.07
CA ALA A 566 -3.30 -12.31 -7.21
C ALA A 566 -4.29 -12.20 -8.39
N VAL A 567 -4.00 -12.87 -9.51
CA VAL A 567 -4.89 -12.91 -10.68
C VAL A 567 -6.16 -13.70 -10.38
N GLN A 568 -6.06 -14.85 -9.73
CA GLN A 568 -7.22 -15.65 -9.31
C GLN A 568 -8.09 -14.90 -8.31
N CYS A 569 -7.48 -14.25 -7.32
CA CYS A 569 -8.19 -13.41 -6.36
C CYS A 569 -8.99 -12.30 -7.06
N TYR A 570 -8.36 -11.56 -7.97
CA TYR A 570 -8.97 -10.51 -8.79
C TYR A 570 -10.14 -11.03 -9.62
N ALA A 571 -9.93 -12.12 -10.38
CA ALA A 571 -10.96 -12.73 -11.22
C ALA A 571 -12.14 -13.26 -10.39
N GLY A 572 -11.85 -13.90 -9.26
CA GLY A 572 -12.85 -14.45 -8.37
C GLY A 572 -13.67 -13.38 -7.65
N ASN A 573 -13.07 -12.23 -7.31
CA ASN A 573 -13.77 -11.06 -6.78
C ASN A 573 -14.73 -10.48 -7.83
N ALA A 574 -14.31 -10.42 -9.10
CA ALA A 574 -15.19 -10.03 -10.20
C ALA A 574 -16.39 -10.98 -10.35
N ALA A 575 -16.13 -12.28 -10.36
CA ALA A 575 -17.15 -13.30 -10.53
C ALA A 575 -18.19 -13.32 -9.40
N ARG A 576 -17.84 -12.78 -8.21
CA ARG A 576 -18.72 -12.72 -7.04
C ARG A 576 -19.36 -11.36 -6.81
N GLY A 577 -19.16 -10.39 -7.71
CA GLY A 577 -19.88 -9.12 -7.71
C GLY A 577 -19.35 -8.06 -6.77
N MET A 578 -18.06 -8.06 -6.43
CA MET A 578 -17.42 -6.91 -5.77
C MET A 578 -17.63 -5.63 -6.57
N SER A 579 -17.91 -4.50 -5.92
CA SER A 579 -18.27 -3.25 -6.61
C SER A 579 -17.15 -2.70 -7.48
N LEU A 580 -15.91 -2.81 -7.00
CA LEU A 580 -14.69 -2.40 -7.68
C LEU A 580 -13.64 -3.51 -7.53
N ILE A 581 -12.94 -3.80 -8.61
CA ILE A 581 -11.78 -4.69 -8.58
C ILE A 581 -10.58 -4.01 -9.21
N ALA A 582 -9.39 -4.27 -8.67
CA ALA A 582 -8.16 -3.66 -9.13
C ALA A 582 -7.01 -4.66 -9.18
N LEU A 583 -6.16 -4.56 -10.23
CA LEU A 583 -4.94 -5.35 -10.37
C LEU A 583 -3.79 -4.44 -10.84
N HIS A 584 -2.62 -4.58 -10.21
CA HIS A 584 -1.50 -3.68 -10.45
C HIS A 584 -0.18 -4.45 -10.56
N ASN A 585 0.77 -3.87 -11.29
CA ASN A 585 2.18 -4.26 -11.25
C ASN A 585 2.90 -3.48 -10.15
N GLY A 586 3.80 -4.12 -9.46
CA GLY A 586 4.83 -3.49 -8.61
C GLY A 586 4.48 -3.40 -7.14
N GLY A 587 3.26 -3.09 -6.76
CA GLY A 587 2.88 -2.91 -5.36
C GLY A 587 3.85 -2.00 -4.59
N GLY A 588 4.14 -2.31 -3.34
CA GLY A 588 5.16 -1.65 -2.52
C GLY A 588 6.59 -2.12 -2.78
N THR A 589 6.79 -3.17 -3.60
CA THR A 589 8.09 -3.79 -3.86
C THR A 589 8.76 -3.34 -5.16
N GLY A 590 8.01 -2.71 -6.06
CA GLY A 590 8.52 -2.15 -7.32
C GLY A 590 8.10 -2.92 -8.57
N ILE A 591 8.22 -2.27 -9.71
CA ILE A 591 7.82 -2.80 -11.02
C ILE A 591 8.57 -4.10 -11.31
N GLY A 592 7.83 -5.13 -11.77
CA GLY A 592 8.34 -6.48 -12.07
C GLY A 592 8.64 -7.31 -10.82
N ARG A 593 8.35 -6.80 -9.62
CA ARG A 593 8.64 -7.48 -8.34
C ARG A 593 7.40 -7.94 -7.60
N ALA A 594 6.24 -7.55 -8.07
CA ALA A 594 4.95 -7.98 -7.52
C ALA A 594 3.84 -7.84 -8.55
N VAL A 595 2.83 -8.71 -8.43
CA VAL A 595 1.48 -8.48 -8.95
C VAL A 595 0.54 -8.44 -7.75
N ASN A 596 -0.29 -7.41 -7.68
CA ASN A 596 -1.15 -7.21 -6.52
C ASN A 596 -2.56 -6.78 -6.93
N GLY A 597 -3.55 -7.27 -6.19
CA GLY A 597 -4.95 -7.00 -6.46
C GLY A 597 -5.74 -6.72 -5.19
N GLY A 598 -6.83 -6.01 -5.36
CA GLY A 598 -7.76 -5.68 -4.30
C GLY A 598 -9.14 -5.38 -4.82
N PHE A 599 -10.02 -5.04 -3.90
CA PHE A 599 -11.41 -4.73 -4.17
C PHE A 599 -11.90 -3.52 -3.40
N GLY A 600 -13.02 -2.98 -3.86
CA GLY A 600 -13.92 -2.13 -3.10
C GLY A 600 -15.33 -2.70 -3.16
N MET A 601 -16.03 -2.70 -2.03
CA MET A 601 -17.42 -3.15 -1.93
C MET A 601 -18.28 -2.10 -1.26
N VAL A 602 -19.27 -1.62 -1.96
CA VAL A 602 -20.20 -0.60 -1.45
C VAL A 602 -21.36 -1.28 -0.73
N LEU A 603 -21.57 -0.91 0.52
CA LEU A 603 -22.71 -1.32 1.33
C LEU A 603 -23.82 -0.28 1.18
N ASP A 604 -24.91 -0.67 0.53
CA ASP A 604 -26.07 0.16 0.24
C ASP A 604 -27.32 -0.24 1.05
N GLY A 605 -27.16 -1.24 1.96
CA GLY A 605 -28.25 -1.81 2.76
C GLY A 605 -29.08 -2.89 2.05
N SER A 606 -28.84 -3.19 0.77
CA SER A 606 -29.63 -4.15 0.01
C SER A 606 -29.32 -5.62 0.33
N GLU A 607 -30.32 -6.51 0.12
CA GLU A 607 -30.13 -7.96 0.19
C GLU A 607 -29.20 -8.50 -0.91
N ARG A 608 -29.13 -7.79 -2.04
CA ARG A 608 -28.15 -8.06 -3.10
C ARG A 608 -26.73 -8.00 -2.55
N VAL A 609 -26.43 -6.98 -1.76
CA VAL A 609 -25.12 -6.80 -1.13
C VAL A 609 -24.87 -7.93 -0.12
N ASP A 610 -25.84 -8.33 0.71
CA ASP A 610 -25.69 -9.45 1.62
C ASP A 610 -25.30 -10.75 0.87
N THR A 611 -25.94 -11.00 -0.29
CA THR A 611 -25.64 -12.15 -1.14
C THR A 611 -24.20 -12.12 -1.64
N VAL A 612 -23.74 -10.97 -2.13
CA VAL A 612 -22.34 -10.78 -2.57
C VAL A 612 -21.37 -11.00 -1.42
N LEU A 613 -21.61 -10.42 -0.25
CA LEU A 613 -20.72 -10.51 0.92
C LEU A 613 -20.53 -11.95 1.40
N ARG A 614 -21.59 -12.76 1.42
CA ARG A 614 -21.53 -14.17 1.83
C ARG A 614 -20.65 -15.04 0.93
N MET A 615 -20.50 -14.66 -0.33
CA MET A 615 -19.67 -15.38 -1.32
C MET A 615 -18.27 -14.78 -1.43
N SER A 616 -18.18 -13.46 -1.48
CA SER A 616 -16.95 -12.77 -1.87
C SER A 616 -15.97 -12.58 -0.70
N MET A 617 -16.45 -12.27 0.52
CA MET A 617 -15.56 -12.06 1.65
C MET A 617 -14.78 -13.33 2.03
N PRO A 618 -15.40 -14.52 2.15
CA PRO A 618 -14.64 -15.74 2.38
C PRO A 618 -13.68 -16.07 1.24
N TRP A 619 -14.10 -15.89 -0.03
CA TRP A 619 -13.25 -16.13 -1.19
C TRP A 619 -11.98 -15.31 -1.16
N ASP A 620 -12.09 -13.99 -0.99
CA ASP A 620 -10.96 -13.06 -1.06
C ASP A 620 -9.83 -13.42 -0.09
N VAL A 621 -10.18 -13.99 1.07
CA VAL A 621 -9.23 -14.47 2.08
C VAL A 621 -8.78 -15.90 1.79
N MET A 622 -9.74 -16.82 1.58
CA MET A 622 -9.45 -18.25 1.56
C MET A 622 -8.71 -18.70 0.31
N VAL A 623 -8.75 -17.94 -0.80
CA VAL A 623 -7.87 -18.19 -1.95
C VAL A 623 -6.40 -18.09 -1.55
N GLY A 624 -6.03 -17.15 -0.70
CA GLY A 624 -4.67 -17.01 -0.16
C GLY A 624 -4.31 -18.09 0.84
N VAL A 625 -5.23 -18.43 1.75
CA VAL A 625 -5.02 -19.54 2.71
C VAL A 625 -4.85 -20.87 1.95
N SER A 626 -5.68 -21.15 0.93
CA SER A 626 -5.57 -22.37 0.13
C SER A 626 -4.22 -22.47 -0.59
N ARG A 627 -3.74 -21.33 -1.11
CA ARG A 627 -2.43 -21.23 -1.75
C ARG A 627 -1.28 -21.55 -0.79
N ARG A 628 -1.35 -21.04 0.45
CA ARG A 628 -0.38 -21.30 1.52
C ARG A 628 -0.48 -22.71 2.06
N ALA A 629 -1.68 -23.23 2.19
CA ALA A 629 -1.92 -24.63 2.58
C ALA A 629 -1.38 -25.61 1.52
N TRP A 630 -1.53 -25.31 0.22
CA TRP A 630 -0.95 -26.11 -0.85
C TRP A 630 0.57 -26.12 -0.82
N ALA A 631 1.20 -25.03 -0.39
CA ALA A 631 2.64 -24.96 -0.15
C ALA A 631 3.10 -25.61 1.17
N CYS A 632 2.20 -26.31 1.86
CA CYS A 632 2.44 -27.01 3.13
C CYS A 632 2.78 -26.09 4.31
N ASN A 633 2.36 -24.83 4.30
CA ASN A 633 2.45 -23.98 5.49
C ASN A 633 1.53 -24.54 6.58
N GLU A 634 2.09 -24.93 7.73
CA GLU A 634 1.40 -25.70 8.78
C GLU A 634 0.13 -25.02 9.31
N ASN A 635 0.23 -23.71 9.60
CA ASN A 635 -0.91 -22.94 10.09
C ASN A 635 -2.00 -22.77 9.02
N ALA A 636 -1.62 -22.68 7.76
CA ALA A 636 -2.58 -22.60 6.65
C ALA A 636 -3.28 -23.94 6.40
N LEU A 637 -2.58 -25.07 6.54
CA LEU A 637 -3.18 -26.42 6.50
C LEU A 637 -4.25 -26.57 7.57
N THR A 638 -3.92 -26.20 8.80
CA THR A 638 -4.87 -26.23 9.94
C THR A 638 -6.08 -25.34 9.66
N THR A 639 -5.86 -24.12 9.19
CA THR A 639 -6.91 -23.14 8.87
C THR A 639 -7.82 -23.64 7.74
N ALA A 640 -7.24 -24.19 6.68
CA ALA A 640 -8.02 -24.75 5.57
C ALA A 640 -8.86 -25.95 6.00
N ALA A 641 -8.32 -26.83 6.87
CA ALA A 641 -9.07 -27.95 7.42
C ALA A 641 -10.23 -27.49 8.34
N GLU A 642 -10.02 -26.45 9.14
CA GLU A 642 -11.08 -25.85 9.97
C GLU A 642 -12.16 -25.22 9.08
N TYR A 643 -11.76 -24.49 8.04
CA TYR A 643 -12.69 -23.87 7.10
C TYR A 643 -13.53 -24.91 6.36
N ASN A 644 -12.95 -26.01 5.88
CA ASN A 644 -13.67 -27.11 5.24
C ASN A 644 -14.76 -27.68 6.15
N ARG A 645 -14.48 -27.84 7.46
CA ARG A 645 -15.51 -28.30 8.43
C ARG A 645 -16.61 -27.27 8.63
N MET A 646 -16.29 -25.99 8.72
CA MET A 646 -17.28 -24.90 8.90
C MET A 646 -18.18 -24.71 7.67
N ARG A 647 -17.67 -25.02 6.49
CA ARG A 647 -18.32 -24.79 5.19
C ARG A 647 -18.73 -26.09 4.50
N GLU A 648 -18.88 -27.17 5.25
CA GLU A 648 -19.27 -28.48 4.71
C GLU A 648 -20.49 -28.36 3.80
N GLY A 649 -20.38 -28.93 2.58
CA GLY A 649 -21.41 -28.87 1.55
C GLY A 649 -21.46 -27.59 0.70
N SER A 650 -20.63 -26.57 0.99
CA SER A 650 -20.57 -25.34 0.17
C SER A 650 -19.20 -25.08 -0.42
N ASP A 651 -18.15 -25.09 0.40
CA ASP A 651 -16.77 -24.82 -0.03
C ASP A 651 -15.89 -26.02 0.32
N HIS A 652 -14.88 -26.29 -0.51
CA HIS A 652 -13.92 -27.37 -0.26
C HIS A 652 -12.52 -26.97 -0.75
N ILE A 653 -11.59 -26.85 0.20
CA ILE A 653 -10.17 -26.59 -0.07
C ILE A 653 -9.44 -27.93 -0.07
N THR A 654 -8.67 -28.19 -1.13
CA THR A 654 -7.81 -29.37 -1.21
C THR A 654 -6.66 -29.27 -0.21
N LEU A 655 -6.50 -30.33 0.60
CA LEU A 655 -5.38 -30.44 1.54
C LEU A 655 -4.33 -31.37 0.93
N PRO A 656 -3.05 -30.91 0.78
CA PRO A 656 -1.97 -31.76 0.28
C PRO A 656 -1.53 -32.78 1.32
N TYR A 657 -0.90 -33.86 0.85
CA TYR A 657 -0.09 -34.73 1.68
C TYR A 657 1.32 -34.16 1.81
N THR A 658 1.92 -34.27 2.99
CA THR A 658 3.31 -33.89 3.21
C THR A 658 4.20 -35.14 3.09
N ALA A 659 5.29 -35.03 2.34
CA ALA A 659 6.27 -36.13 2.22
C ALA A 659 7.24 -36.12 3.41
N ASP A 660 7.69 -37.31 3.80
CA ASP A 660 8.80 -37.45 4.75
C ASP A 660 10.11 -37.06 4.06
N GLY A 661 10.81 -36.04 4.61
CA GLY A 661 12.07 -35.55 4.07
C GLY A 661 13.17 -36.63 4.00
N ALA A 662 13.24 -37.51 4.99
CA ALA A 662 14.22 -38.60 5.01
C ALA A 662 13.99 -39.61 3.87
N LEU A 663 12.74 -39.86 3.52
CA LEU A 663 12.37 -40.70 2.38
C LEU A 663 12.82 -40.06 1.05
N VAL A 664 12.62 -38.76 0.89
CA VAL A 664 13.04 -37.99 -0.31
C VAL A 664 14.56 -37.99 -0.45
N GLU A 665 15.28 -37.73 0.64
CA GLU A 665 16.76 -37.78 0.65
C GLU A 665 17.32 -39.17 0.34
N ALA A 666 16.67 -40.25 0.85
CA ALA A 666 17.05 -41.62 0.54
C ALA A 666 16.89 -41.93 -0.94
N ALA A 667 15.75 -41.50 -1.54
CA ALA A 667 15.49 -41.68 -2.96
C ALA A 667 16.50 -40.93 -3.86
N LEU A 668 16.89 -39.69 -3.46
CA LEU A 668 17.92 -38.94 -4.19
C LEU A 668 19.30 -39.64 -4.13
N ARG A 669 19.70 -40.16 -2.96
CA ARG A 669 20.94 -40.95 -2.80
C ARG A 669 20.93 -42.22 -3.67
N GLU A 670 19.82 -42.95 -3.71
CA GLU A 670 19.69 -44.12 -4.57
C GLU A 670 19.73 -43.78 -6.07
N ALA A 671 19.25 -42.60 -6.46
CA ALA A 671 19.32 -42.11 -7.84
C ALA A 671 20.72 -41.57 -8.23
N GLY A 672 21.64 -41.42 -7.25
CA GLY A 672 22.97 -40.84 -7.47
C GLY A 672 22.95 -39.32 -7.66
N GLU A 673 21.90 -38.64 -7.18
CA GLU A 673 21.67 -37.18 -7.30
C GLU A 673 21.99 -36.42 -5.98
N ALA A 674 22.50 -37.13 -4.94
CA ALA A 674 22.80 -36.56 -3.62
C ALA A 674 24.31 -36.65 -3.26
#